data_2ab098cf1c7cb44d02f5061411cb75d0
#
_entry.id   2ab098cf1c7cb44d02f5061411cb75d0
#
_cell.length_a   1.000
_cell.length_b   1.000
_cell.length_c   1.000
_cell.angle_alpha   90.00
_cell.angle_beta   90.00
_cell.angle_gamma   90.00
#
_symmetry.space_group_name_H-M   'P 1'
#
loop_
_entity.id
_entity.type
_entity.pdbx_description
1 polymer ?
#
loop_
_entity_poly.entity_id
_entity_poly.type
_entity_poly.pdbx_seq_one_letter_code
_entity_poly.pdbx_strand_id
1 'polypeptide(L)'
;MQQKKQKKEKRQVSGPEKIDTDSQGTKKARTSDKRTSRNSDNKASRASDRKNSQTRQSRVKNKSPGFKGKPSEGKHTSSKSASFKGSQDLIPAKKKNFQRFEYEDDKIFWCEKCNLPLIGEECGICGSKGKVLHLSQPADVRFCSPYEREVMDRQLHSAFGCNPLGNKLILLNKIPGEDKTDEVLVDGFIFGVLRFELSKMNYSFEPSIQGAKILLKHAKGRKVELKKTNRHLNGKSVAAESVEAFDSNIKAGDFVLITAGSLTGYGVSYIDGADFLDLKTLPEPENRTELESSSGARTNVESSSGAKTKVLRIRKVDSSEASLRPETPDLAACIEANKKHLQVLGKNAINTIRGIISRKEYKNLPVYVSFSGGKDSLVVLDLARASLKQRELKAFFLNTGIEFPETVEFVRNFCREREISLIEANAGSTFREQVGKFGPPAKDFRWCCKVCKLASAGDFDTQKGASSRKGDNDVAYLTIDGKRKHESFSRARIAASETNPFVPAQLNIFPIRDWKAIEVWLYIHWRQLSYNPLYDLGFERVGCWLCPSALAAEYARVKDLHPEMYAKWNAFLLEWAKSRGLSEKFVEHGFWRWKELPPKMLKLSEELGISVLAREKTEDFEIEVVSGISPCRAGGYSIEAAVKGIREKEAAGFINVLGNTVYAEDLGMLLVKTGTGTVKFFSNGNLLASSETKEKAVSLFKEAAKQFTRLSRCTGCGICVKACPVGAASLEGKIPHVSEACIRCGKCTESCVVIRYFDKLVPDRNQKLKV
;
A
#
# COMPACT_ATOMS: atom_id res chain seq x y z
N MET A 1 10.51 -31.02 49.89
CA MET A 1 10.64 -30.63 51.33
C MET A 1 10.02 -29.26 51.49
N GLN A 2 9.00 -29.27 52.35
CA GLN A 2 8.34 -28.16 53.06
C GLN A 2 7.72 -27.05 52.20
N GLN A 3 6.41 -27.07 51.90
CA GLN A 3 5.20 -27.00 52.74
C GLN A 3 5.22 -25.91 53.82
N LYS A 4 4.33 -24.95 53.65
CA LYS A 4 3.17 -24.59 54.51
C LYS A 4 2.96 -23.07 54.48
N LYS A 5 1.75 -22.67 54.05
CA LYS A 5 0.54 -22.29 54.84
C LYS A 5 0.62 -20.87 55.44
N GLN A 6 -0.28 -20.03 55.08
CA GLN A 6 -1.50 -19.51 55.77
C GLN A 6 -1.77 -18.11 55.24
N LYS A 7 -2.92 -17.44 55.17
CA LYS A 7 -4.26 -17.69 55.74
C LYS A 7 -5.21 -16.68 55.05
N LYS A 8 -6.43 -17.08 54.95
CA LYS A 8 -7.61 -16.26 54.61
C LYS A 8 -7.80 -15.13 55.59
N GLU A 9 -8.20 -13.95 55.11
CA GLU A 9 -9.11 -13.08 55.86
C GLU A 9 -10.20 -12.54 54.91
N LYS A 10 -11.40 -12.91 55.26
CA LYS A 10 -12.66 -12.34 54.75
C LYS A 10 -12.93 -11.04 55.50
N ARG A 11 -13.34 -10.00 54.80
CA ARG A 11 -14.21 -8.97 55.35
C ARG A 11 -15.37 -8.69 54.43
N GLN A 12 -16.55 -9.05 54.90
CA GLN A 12 -17.85 -8.53 54.48
C GLN A 12 -17.99 -7.08 54.89
N VAL A 13 -18.65 -6.30 54.06
CA VAL A 13 -19.58 -5.24 54.49
C VAL A 13 -20.46 -4.94 53.26
N SER A 14 -21.69 -5.37 53.30
CA SER A 14 -22.99 -4.69 53.38
C SER A 14 -23.35 -3.80 52.19
N GLY A 15 -24.40 -4.25 51.52
CA GLY A 15 -25.14 -3.56 50.48
C GLY A 15 -26.25 -2.66 51.07
N PRO A 16 -27.29 -2.33 50.32
CA PRO A 16 -27.66 -0.98 49.98
C PRO A 16 -28.96 -0.53 50.68
N GLU A 17 -29.09 0.80 50.86
CA GLU A 17 -30.36 1.37 51.21
C GLU A 17 -31.08 1.95 49.97
N LYS A 18 -32.27 1.41 49.77
CA LYS A 18 -33.37 2.01 49.00
C LYS A 18 -33.97 3.15 49.79
N ILE A 19 -34.28 4.24 49.13
CA ILE A 19 -35.32 5.18 49.59
C ILE A 19 -36.32 5.34 48.45
N ASP A 20 -37.53 4.91 48.79
CA ASP A 20 -38.78 5.06 48.03
C ASP A 20 -39.43 6.43 48.27
N THR A 21 -40.24 6.84 47.26
CA THR A 21 -41.55 7.55 47.30
C THR A 21 -41.61 8.92 47.95
N ASP A 22 -42.27 9.87 47.43
CA ASP A 22 -43.66 10.10 47.08
C ASP A 22 -43.84 11.49 46.46
N SER A 23 -44.54 11.62 45.40
CA SER A 23 -45.93 12.02 45.10
C SER A 23 -46.31 13.50 45.28
N GLN A 24 -47.22 13.88 44.40
CA GLN A 24 -48.14 15.03 44.33
C GLN A 24 -47.57 16.28 43.62
N GLY A 25 -48.09 16.71 42.52
CA GLY A 25 -49.50 16.75 42.03
C GLY A 25 -49.98 18.19 42.01
N THR A 26 -50.34 18.69 40.86
CA THR A 26 -51.41 19.61 40.53
C THR A 26 -51.15 20.26 39.17
N LYS A 27 -51.87 19.99 38.17
CA LYS A 27 -53.17 20.32 37.56
C LYS A 27 -53.37 21.82 37.27
N LYS A 28 -53.81 22.01 36.02
CA LYS A 28 -54.66 23.06 35.41
C LYS A 28 -53.93 24.23 34.74
N ALA A 29 -54.40 24.78 33.66
CA ALA A 29 -55.44 24.50 32.67
C ALA A 29 -55.29 25.50 31.54
N ARG A 30 -55.62 25.06 30.30
CA ARG A 30 -56.43 25.69 29.26
C ARG A 30 -56.45 27.23 29.17
N THR A 31 -56.24 27.71 27.91
CA THR A 31 -57.27 28.09 26.90
C THR A 31 -56.55 28.67 25.72
N SER A 32 -56.76 28.22 24.49
CA SER A 32 -57.70 28.52 23.43
C SER A 32 -57.82 30.06 23.15
N ASP A 33 -57.51 30.44 21.93
CA ASP A 33 -58.39 30.75 20.81
C ASP A 33 -57.58 31.43 19.68
N LYS A 34 -57.73 30.98 18.56
CA LYS A 34 -58.54 31.21 17.33
C LYS A 34 -58.32 32.53 16.59
N ARG A 35 -58.10 32.34 15.28
CA ARG A 35 -58.63 33.08 14.13
C ARG A 35 -58.09 34.52 13.89
N THR A 36 -57.85 34.92 12.68
CA THR A 36 -58.35 34.77 11.28
C THR A 36 -57.41 35.52 10.35
N SER A 37 -57.09 35.05 9.25
CA SER A 37 -57.55 35.18 7.85
C SER A 37 -57.37 36.54 7.16
N ARG A 38 -57.05 36.43 5.90
CA ARG A 38 -57.25 37.22 4.67
C ARG A 38 -56.07 38.01 4.17
N ASN A 39 -55.59 37.54 3.02
CA ASN A 39 -55.98 37.86 1.62
C ASN A 39 -55.66 39.28 1.20
N SER A 40 -54.87 39.40 0.20
CA SER A 40 -55.22 39.86 -1.18
C SER A 40 -53.97 40.31 -1.92
N ASP A 41 -53.64 39.66 -3.00
CA ASP A 41 -53.80 40.11 -4.41
C ASP A 41 -53.14 41.43 -4.78
N ASN A 42 -52.20 41.37 -5.74
CA ASN A 42 -52.25 42.02 -7.05
C ASN A 42 -50.88 41.76 -7.76
N LYS A 43 -50.87 41.08 -8.80
CA LYS A 43 -51.11 41.28 -10.25
C LYS A 43 -50.29 42.41 -10.89
N ALA A 44 -49.58 41.94 -11.88
CA ALA A 44 -49.30 42.50 -13.21
C ALA A 44 -48.17 43.54 -13.26
N SER A 45 -47.33 43.58 -14.26
CA SER A 45 -47.42 43.29 -15.69
C SER A 45 -46.05 43.44 -16.37
N ARG A 46 -45.78 42.60 -17.37
CA ARG A 46 -45.25 42.91 -18.74
C ARG A 46 -44.23 44.05 -18.86
N ALA A 47 -43.14 43.92 -19.61
CA ALA A 47 -42.92 43.43 -20.98
C ALA A 47 -41.44 43.42 -21.34
N SER A 48 -41.06 42.48 -22.13
CA SER A 48 -40.30 42.52 -23.37
C SER A 48 -39.08 43.43 -23.49
N ASP A 49 -37.91 42.86 -23.78
CA ASP A 49 -37.30 43.14 -25.07
C ASP A 49 -36.26 42.06 -25.47
N ARG A 50 -36.46 41.58 -26.68
CA ARG A 50 -35.55 40.73 -27.46
C ARG A 50 -34.42 41.60 -27.97
N LYS A 51 -33.18 41.09 -27.96
CA LYS A 51 -32.29 41.25 -29.13
C LYS A 51 -31.25 40.14 -29.18
N ASN A 52 -31.22 39.53 -30.34
CA ASN A 52 -30.28 38.64 -30.97
C ASN A 52 -28.80 39.05 -30.84
N SER A 53 -27.93 38.06 -30.68
CA SER A 53 -26.71 37.99 -31.55
C SER A 53 -26.17 36.56 -31.61
N GLN A 54 -26.31 36.04 -32.69
CA GLN A 54 -25.68 35.07 -33.59
C GLN A 54 -24.35 34.44 -33.11
N THR A 55 -24.43 33.14 -33.12
CA THR A 55 -23.49 32.07 -33.49
C THR A 55 -22.26 32.49 -34.31
N ARG A 56 -21.10 32.03 -33.86
CA ARG A 56 -19.96 31.72 -34.73
C ARG A 56 -19.39 30.35 -34.33
N GLN A 57 -19.74 29.34 -35.09
CA GLN A 57 -19.01 28.09 -35.22
C GLN A 57 -17.77 28.32 -36.07
N SER A 58 -16.61 27.92 -35.56
CA SER A 58 -15.39 27.76 -36.38
C SER A 58 -15.06 26.26 -36.48
N ARG A 59 -15.33 25.70 -37.66
CA ARG A 59 -14.82 24.42 -38.14
C ARG A 59 -13.29 24.53 -38.33
N VAL A 60 -12.54 23.66 -37.72
CA VAL A 60 -11.15 23.38 -38.11
C VAL A 60 -11.12 22.06 -38.89
N LYS A 61 -10.66 22.18 -40.14
CA LYS A 61 -10.47 21.08 -41.09
C LYS A 61 -9.17 20.33 -40.78
N ASN A 62 -9.25 19.03 -40.69
CA ASN A 62 -8.10 18.13 -40.77
C ASN A 62 -7.59 18.08 -42.21
N LYS A 63 -6.29 18.30 -42.37
CA LYS A 63 -5.54 17.93 -43.58
C LYS A 63 -4.45 16.92 -43.21
N SER A 64 -4.54 15.76 -43.81
CA SER A 64 -3.47 14.76 -43.87
C SER A 64 -2.56 15.09 -45.06
N PRO A 65 -1.24 14.88 -44.99
CA PRO A 65 -0.40 14.72 -46.15
C PRO A 65 -0.01 13.27 -46.37
N GLY A 66 -0.38 12.78 -47.54
CA GLY A 66 0.12 11.52 -48.06
C GLY A 66 1.53 11.68 -48.63
N PHE A 67 2.33 10.65 -48.45
CA PHE A 67 3.59 10.51 -49.22
C PHE A 67 3.58 9.19 -49.98
N LYS A 68 3.67 9.31 -51.30
CA LYS A 68 4.01 8.25 -52.24
C LYS A 68 5.53 8.23 -52.45
N GLY A 69 6.13 7.06 -52.51
CA GLY A 69 7.49 6.90 -52.99
C GLY A 69 7.79 5.43 -53.30
N LYS A 70 8.09 5.15 -54.54
CA LYS A 70 8.36 3.86 -55.16
C LYS A 70 9.80 3.35 -54.91
N PRO A 71 10.09 2.09 -55.25
CA PRO A 71 11.22 1.29 -54.78
C PRO A 71 12.48 1.40 -55.67
N SER A 72 13.63 1.05 -55.15
CA SER A 72 14.82 0.74 -55.96
C SER A 72 15.49 -0.55 -55.49
N GLU A 73 15.85 -1.33 -56.51
CA GLU A 73 16.43 -2.65 -56.51
C GLU A 73 17.91 -2.73 -56.05
N GLY A 74 18.26 -3.83 -55.49
CA GLY A 74 19.37 -4.69 -55.90
C GLY A 74 20.77 -4.40 -55.46
N LYS A 75 21.40 -5.32 -54.74
CA LYS A 75 22.50 -6.14 -55.29
C LYS A 75 23.00 -7.18 -54.22
N HIS A 76 23.15 -8.40 -54.72
CA HIS A 76 23.82 -9.54 -54.07
C HIS A 76 25.32 -9.29 -53.86
N THR A 77 25.89 -9.79 -52.73
CA THR A 77 27.18 -10.50 -52.73
C THR A 77 27.35 -11.40 -51.49
N SER A 78 27.52 -12.66 -51.79
CA SER A 78 28.31 -13.80 -51.21
C SER A 78 28.84 -13.79 -49.77
N SER A 79 28.39 -14.83 -49.06
CA SER A 79 29.07 -15.76 -48.15
C SER A 79 30.49 -15.48 -47.65
N LYS A 80 30.68 -15.49 -46.31
CA LYS A 80 31.81 -16.14 -45.64
C LYS A 80 31.37 -16.56 -44.23
N SER A 81 31.64 -17.84 -43.96
CA SER A 81 31.53 -18.53 -42.67
C SER A 81 32.44 -17.94 -41.61
N ALA A 82 31.92 -17.71 -40.39
CA ALA A 82 32.74 -17.52 -39.23
C ALA A 82 32.03 -18.08 -37.97
N SER A 83 32.81 -18.77 -37.22
CA SER A 83 32.58 -19.60 -36.05
C SER A 83 31.85 -18.94 -34.89
N PHE A 84 31.00 -19.72 -34.28
CA PHE A 84 30.33 -19.46 -32.99
C PHE A 84 31.31 -19.16 -31.86
N LYS A 85 31.19 -18.00 -31.24
CA LYS A 85 31.50 -17.73 -29.83
C LYS A 85 30.29 -17.09 -29.20
N GLY A 86 29.71 -17.78 -28.21
CA GLY A 86 28.55 -17.33 -27.48
C GLY A 86 28.86 -16.09 -26.65
N SER A 87 28.07 -15.05 -26.87
CA SER A 87 27.83 -13.99 -25.93
C SER A 87 26.32 -13.81 -25.83
N GLN A 88 25.81 -13.98 -24.62
CA GLN A 88 24.39 -13.73 -24.29
C GLN A 88 24.15 -12.22 -24.37
N ASP A 89 23.66 -11.75 -25.49
CA ASP A 89 23.12 -10.40 -25.60
C ASP A 89 21.70 -10.38 -25.02
N LEU A 90 21.60 -9.89 -23.78
CA LEU A 90 20.34 -9.48 -23.16
C LEU A 90 19.74 -8.33 -23.97
N ILE A 91 18.67 -8.59 -24.70
CA ILE A 91 17.85 -7.58 -25.36
C ILE A 91 17.32 -6.62 -24.29
N PRO A 92 17.63 -5.33 -24.33
CA PRO A 92 17.13 -4.39 -23.33
C PRO A 92 15.61 -4.27 -23.48
N ALA A 93 14.88 -4.65 -22.46
CA ALA A 93 13.45 -4.37 -22.35
C ALA A 93 13.22 -2.86 -22.57
N LYS A 94 12.39 -2.51 -23.56
CA LYS A 94 11.97 -1.12 -23.82
C LYS A 94 11.54 -0.51 -22.50
N LYS A 95 12.32 0.44 -21.97
CA LYS A 95 11.94 1.28 -20.85
C LYS A 95 10.63 1.97 -21.21
N LYS A 96 9.49 1.50 -20.69
CA LYS A 96 8.28 2.32 -20.65
C LYS A 96 8.65 3.56 -19.85
N ASN A 97 8.66 4.71 -20.49
CA ASN A 97 8.75 6.00 -19.79
C ASN A 97 7.52 6.09 -18.88
N PHE A 98 7.66 5.67 -17.64
CA PHE A 98 6.73 6.00 -16.59
C PHE A 98 6.86 7.51 -16.39
N GLN A 99 5.95 8.30 -16.95
CA GLN A 99 5.77 9.68 -16.52
C GLN A 99 5.52 9.63 -15.02
N ARG A 100 6.47 10.17 -14.25
CA ARG A 100 6.36 10.28 -12.80
C ARG A 100 5.14 11.14 -12.52
N PHE A 101 4.13 10.57 -11.86
CA PHE A 101 2.98 11.35 -11.43
C PHE A 101 3.46 12.31 -10.35
N GLU A 102 3.21 13.60 -10.54
CA GLU A 102 3.47 14.63 -9.54
C GLU A 102 2.15 15.03 -8.90
N TYR A 103 2.14 15.13 -7.58
CA TYR A 103 1.02 15.67 -6.84
C TYR A 103 1.03 17.18 -6.97
N GLU A 104 -0.11 17.78 -7.32
CA GLU A 104 -0.27 19.23 -7.40
C GLU A 104 -0.18 19.90 -6.01
N ASP A 105 -0.55 19.15 -4.96
CA ASP A 105 -0.53 19.60 -3.57
C ASP A 105 0.52 18.85 -2.75
N ASP A 106 1.77 19.28 -2.85
CA ASP A 106 2.95 18.74 -2.17
C ASP A 106 3.41 19.60 -0.99
N LYS A 107 2.58 20.52 -0.50
CA LYS A 107 2.97 21.53 0.50
C LYS A 107 2.11 21.52 1.74
N ILE A 108 2.69 22.01 2.84
CA ILE A 108 2.03 22.54 4.03
C ILE A 108 2.53 23.95 4.29
N PHE A 109 1.93 24.63 5.24
CA PHE A 109 2.39 25.97 5.65
C PHE A 109 2.91 25.90 7.09
N TRP A 110 3.75 26.86 7.44
CA TRP A 110 4.27 27.01 8.80
C TRP A 110 4.11 28.43 9.29
N CYS A 111 3.41 28.62 10.39
CA CYS A 111 3.31 29.91 11.04
C CYS A 111 4.60 30.22 11.76
N GLU A 112 5.40 31.15 11.22
CA GLU A 112 6.68 31.52 11.85
C GLU A 112 6.49 32.26 13.19
N LYS A 113 5.35 32.98 13.37
CA LYS A 113 5.06 33.72 14.62
C LYS A 113 4.65 32.78 15.77
N CYS A 114 3.81 31.78 15.50
CA CYS A 114 3.33 30.83 16.52
C CYS A 114 4.14 29.53 16.56
N ASN A 115 5.06 29.34 15.64
CA ASN A 115 5.83 28.13 15.46
C ASN A 115 4.96 26.87 15.26
N LEU A 116 3.93 26.95 14.43
CA LEU A 116 2.92 25.90 14.24
C LEU A 116 2.78 25.49 12.77
N PRO A 117 2.56 24.17 12.49
CA PRO A 117 2.16 23.71 11.18
C PRO A 117 0.72 24.15 10.87
N LEU A 118 0.51 24.57 9.62
CA LEU A 118 -0.78 24.99 9.11
C LEU A 118 -1.18 24.15 7.90
N ILE A 119 -2.45 23.76 7.84
CA ILE A 119 -3.07 23.07 6.69
C ILE A 119 -3.73 24.05 5.70
N GLY A 120 -3.80 25.32 6.06
CA GLY A 120 -4.21 26.44 5.22
C GLY A 120 -3.18 27.55 5.25
N GLU A 121 -3.40 28.60 4.44
CA GLU A 121 -2.41 29.70 4.29
C GLU A 121 -2.32 30.61 5.51
N GLU A 122 -3.41 30.71 6.31
CA GLU A 122 -3.49 31.64 7.42
C GLU A 122 -3.55 30.93 8.77
N CYS A 123 -2.82 31.44 9.75
CA CYS A 123 -2.86 30.99 11.13
C CYS A 123 -4.14 31.46 11.85
N GLY A 124 -4.94 30.52 12.35
CA GLY A 124 -6.18 30.85 13.09
C GLY A 124 -5.96 31.58 14.41
N ILE A 125 -4.75 31.54 14.98
CA ILE A 125 -4.40 32.23 16.23
C ILE A 125 -3.97 33.68 15.98
N CYS A 126 -2.97 33.90 15.11
CA CYS A 126 -2.37 35.23 14.95
C CYS A 126 -2.70 35.90 13.61
N GLY A 127 -3.45 35.28 12.72
CA GLY A 127 -3.84 35.80 11.41
C GLY A 127 -2.69 35.92 10.41
N SER A 128 -1.46 35.54 10.76
CA SER A 128 -0.30 35.68 9.86
C SER A 128 -0.34 34.60 8.77
N LYS A 129 0.12 34.97 7.56
CA LYS A 129 0.35 33.99 6.49
C LYS A 129 1.47 33.03 6.88
N GLY A 130 1.25 31.76 6.64
CA GLY A 130 2.25 30.70 6.83
C GLY A 130 3.28 30.71 5.70
N LYS A 131 4.52 30.40 6.06
CA LYS A 131 5.59 30.11 5.10
C LYS A 131 5.31 28.76 4.44
N VAL A 132 5.43 28.69 3.11
CA VAL A 132 5.25 27.45 2.37
C VAL A 132 6.41 26.49 2.63
N LEU A 133 6.09 25.25 2.96
CA LEU A 133 7.03 24.13 3.05
C LEU A 133 6.65 23.09 2.00
N HIS A 134 7.51 22.91 1.00
CA HIS A 134 7.39 21.83 0.05
C HIS A 134 7.89 20.53 0.65
N LEU A 135 7.11 19.47 0.51
CA LEU A 135 7.36 18.14 1.04
C LEU A 135 7.74 17.18 -0.09
N SER A 136 8.59 16.22 0.22
CA SER A 136 8.79 15.11 -0.70
C SER A 136 7.50 14.30 -0.86
N GLN A 137 7.18 13.96 -2.12
CA GLN A 137 5.93 13.26 -2.43
C GLN A 137 5.90 11.82 -1.90
N PRO A 138 4.73 11.32 -1.48
CA PRO A 138 3.35 11.81 -1.73
C PRO A 138 2.85 12.90 -0.78
N ALA A 139 3.68 13.47 0.09
CA ALA A 139 3.36 14.57 1.00
C ALA A 139 2.23 14.25 2.00
N ASP A 140 2.17 13.01 2.46
CA ASP A 140 1.18 12.54 3.46
C ASP A 140 1.72 12.70 4.88
N VAL A 141 1.99 13.94 5.26
CA VAL A 141 2.58 14.31 6.54
C VAL A 141 1.64 14.02 7.72
N ARG A 142 2.19 13.58 8.85
CA ARG A 142 1.47 13.24 10.08
C ARG A 142 2.23 13.68 11.33
N PHE A 143 1.57 13.68 12.47
CA PHE A 143 2.25 13.83 13.76
C PHE A 143 3.11 12.61 14.08
N CYS A 144 4.22 12.83 14.75
CA CYS A 144 5.07 11.80 15.31
C CYS A 144 4.33 11.11 16.47
N SER A 145 4.18 9.79 16.41
CA SER A 145 3.58 9.00 17.49
C SER A 145 4.53 8.89 18.71
N PRO A 146 4.02 8.54 19.90
CA PRO A 146 4.86 8.30 21.08
C PRO A 146 5.98 7.28 20.81
N TYR A 147 5.65 6.15 20.17
CA TYR A 147 6.65 5.14 19.82
C TYR A 147 7.71 5.66 18.83
N GLU A 148 7.31 6.40 17.79
CA GLU A 148 8.25 6.95 16.81
C GLU A 148 9.17 7.99 17.46
N ARG A 149 8.68 8.73 18.46
CA ARG A 149 9.48 9.64 19.27
C ARG A 149 10.55 8.89 20.07
N GLU A 150 10.19 7.79 20.73
CA GLU A 150 11.14 6.94 21.46
C GLU A 150 12.20 6.34 20.52
N VAL A 151 11.78 5.88 19.34
CA VAL A 151 12.71 5.37 18.31
C VAL A 151 13.71 6.46 17.91
N MET A 152 13.22 7.66 17.63
CA MET A 152 14.08 8.79 17.24
C MET A 152 15.02 9.19 18.35
N ASP A 153 14.53 9.25 19.60
CA ASP A 153 15.35 9.53 20.77
C ASP A 153 16.51 8.53 20.92
N ARG A 154 16.19 7.22 20.84
CA ARG A 154 17.22 6.17 20.88
C ARG A 154 18.24 6.31 19.76
N GLN A 155 17.77 6.61 18.51
CA GLN A 155 18.69 6.76 17.38
C GLN A 155 19.59 7.97 17.51
N LEU A 156 19.08 9.12 17.96
CA LEU A 156 19.86 10.34 18.15
C LEU A 156 20.87 10.18 19.29
N HIS A 157 20.47 9.58 20.41
CA HIS A 157 21.39 9.30 21.52
C HIS A 157 22.47 8.27 21.15
N SER A 158 22.10 7.18 20.47
CA SER A 158 23.06 6.16 20.04
C SER A 158 24.06 6.71 19.02
N ALA A 159 23.61 7.54 18.07
CA ALA A 159 24.46 8.06 17.02
C ALA A 159 25.31 9.26 17.49
N PHE A 160 24.70 10.22 18.18
CA PHE A 160 25.32 11.53 18.46
C PHE A 160 25.48 11.84 19.94
N GLY A 161 24.99 10.95 20.82
CA GLY A 161 25.06 11.14 22.27
C GLY A 161 24.12 12.22 22.81
N CYS A 162 23.17 12.70 22.04
CA CYS A 162 22.22 13.74 22.41
C CYS A 162 20.91 13.67 21.63
N ASN A 163 19.84 14.20 22.22
CA ASN A 163 18.61 14.53 21.52
C ASN A 163 18.23 16.00 21.78
N PRO A 164 18.46 16.92 20.86
CA PRO A 164 18.12 18.33 21.02
C PRO A 164 16.63 18.63 20.84
N LEU A 165 15.81 17.67 20.39
CA LEU A 165 14.42 17.90 20.03
C LEU A 165 13.48 18.00 21.24
N GLY A 166 13.82 17.37 22.38
CA GLY A 166 13.04 17.45 23.62
C GLY A 166 11.54 17.24 23.39
N ASN A 167 10.72 18.20 23.85
CA ASN A 167 9.27 18.17 23.72
C ASN A 167 8.72 18.91 22.46
N LYS A 168 9.57 19.13 21.45
CA LYS A 168 9.16 19.78 20.21
C LYS A 168 8.00 19.05 19.51
N LEU A 169 7.13 19.83 18.87
CA LEU A 169 6.13 19.28 17.96
C LEU A 169 6.83 18.76 16.70
N ILE A 170 6.76 17.46 16.49
CA ILE A 170 7.43 16.78 15.38
C ILE A 170 6.40 16.26 14.39
N LEU A 171 6.62 16.55 13.12
CA LEU A 171 5.88 15.95 12.03
C LEU A 171 6.78 14.99 11.26
N LEU A 172 6.16 13.93 10.72
CA LEU A 172 6.80 12.93 9.89
C LEU A 172 6.15 12.94 8.50
N ASN A 173 6.95 13.12 7.47
CA ASN A 173 6.50 13.04 6.08
C ASN A 173 7.06 11.77 5.46
N LYS A 174 6.17 10.84 5.11
CA LYS A 174 6.54 9.59 4.47
C LYS A 174 7.08 9.81 3.07
N ILE A 175 8.27 9.27 2.81
CA ILE A 175 8.92 9.33 1.50
C ILE A 175 9.21 7.94 0.94
N PRO A 176 9.41 7.80 -0.39
CA PRO A 176 9.78 6.52 -0.99
C PRO A 176 11.12 6.01 -0.47
N GLY A 177 11.12 4.82 0.11
CA GLY A 177 12.29 4.12 0.64
C GLY A 177 12.23 2.63 0.37
N GLU A 178 13.14 1.87 0.95
CA GLU A 178 13.12 0.41 0.94
C GLU A 178 12.03 -0.11 1.88
N ASP A 179 11.94 0.51 3.05
CA ASP A 179 10.88 0.28 4.04
C ASP A 179 10.44 1.62 4.66
N LYS A 180 10.16 1.69 5.96
CA LYS A 180 9.73 2.91 6.62
C LYS A 180 10.80 4.00 6.49
N THR A 181 10.45 5.10 5.88
CA THR A 181 11.34 6.24 5.66
C THR A 181 10.54 7.51 5.76
N ASP A 182 10.90 8.36 6.72
CA ASP A 182 10.17 9.58 7.03
C ASP A 182 11.14 10.78 7.10
N GLU A 183 10.82 11.88 6.42
CA GLU A 183 11.41 13.18 6.72
C GLU A 183 10.88 13.67 8.07
N VAL A 184 11.78 14.08 8.94
CA VAL A 184 11.48 14.61 10.28
C VAL A 184 11.43 16.12 10.19
N LEU A 185 10.24 16.71 10.40
CA LEU A 185 10.03 18.16 10.36
C LEU A 185 9.86 18.71 11.77
N VAL A 186 10.60 19.76 12.06
CA VAL A 186 10.57 20.48 13.33
C VAL A 186 10.74 21.98 13.06
N ASP A 187 10.02 22.83 13.75
CA ASP A 187 10.16 24.31 13.69
C ASP A 187 10.14 24.88 12.26
N GLY A 188 9.43 24.21 11.33
CA GLY A 188 9.27 24.66 9.94
C GLY A 188 10.41 24.31 9.00
N PHE A 189 11.24 23.34 9.33
CA PHE A 189 12.29 22.82 8.46
C PHE A 189 12.47 21.30 8.62
N ILE A 190 13.13 20.65 7.65
CA ILE A 190 13.49 19.24 7.73
C ILE A 190 14.74 19.10 8.61
N PHE A 191 14.61 18.45 9.75
CA PHE A 191 15.70 18.16 10.69
C PHE A 191 16.56 16.98 10.22
N GLY A 192 15.95 15.99 9.59
CA GLY A 192 16.64 14.81 9.06
C GLY A 192 15.67 13.80 8.48
N VAL A 193 16.18 12.60 8.26
CA VAL A 193 15.41 11.45 7.75
C VAL A 193 15.60 10.27 8.69
N LEU A 194 14.50 9.77 9.24
CA LEU A 194 14.44 8.53 10.00
C LEU A 194 14.07 7.39 9.05
N ARG A 195 14.90 6.35 8.96
CA ARG A 195 14.64 5.21 8.08
C ARG A 195 14.86 3.89 8.77
N PHE A 196 14.07 2.88 8.38
CA PHE A 196 14.29 1.50 8.76
C PHE A 196 15.09 0.81 7.64
N GLU A 197 16.33 0.40 7.98
CA GLU A 197 17.24 -0.26 7.05
C GLU A 197 17.02 -1.77 7.07
N LEU A 198 16.59 -2.34 5.96
CA LEU A 198 16.31 -3.78 5.85
C LEU A 198 17.58 -4.62 5.99
N SER A 199 18.75 -4.10 5.58
CA SER A 199 20.03 -4.78 5.74
C SER A 199 20.43 -5.00 7.21
N LYS A 200 20.06 -4.06 8.07
CA LYS A 200 20.37 -4.09 9.51
C LYS A 200 19.16 -4.49 10.37
N MET A 201 17.97 -4.57 9.78
CA MET A 201 16.68 -4.74 10.48
C MET A 201 16.51 -3.77 11.66
N ASN A 202 16.97 -2.53 11.50
CA ASN A 202 16.98 -1.49 12.52
C ASN A 202 16.82 -0.10 11.91
N TYR A 203 16.49 0.87 12.76
CA TYR A 203 16.41 2.27 12.37
C TYR A 203 17.79 2.93 12.27
N SER A 204 17.89 3.92 11.40
CA SER A 204 19.02 4.86 11.30
C SER A 204 18.50 6.28 11.10
N PHE A 205 19.30 7.26 11.48
CA PHE A 205 18.97 8.68 11.32
C PHE A 205 20.03 9.39 10.47
N GLU A 206 19.59 9.99 9.36
CA GLU A 206 20.40 10.84 8.51
C GLU A 206 20.05 12.31 8.79
N PRO A 207 20.97 13.14 9.31
CA PRO A 207 20.68 14.55 9.54
C PRO A 207 20.54 15.31 8.23
N SER A 208 19.69 16.34 8.19
CA SER A 208 19.76 17.39 7.18
C SER A 208 20.95 18.33 7.48
N ILE A 209 21.20 19.30 6.59
CA ILE A 209 22.21 20.32 6.87
C ILE A 209 21.88 21.14 8.11
N GLN A 210 20.61 21.50 8.31
CA GLN A 210 20.16 22.24 9.50
C GLN A 210 20.20 21.36 10.74
N GLY A 211 19.74 20.11 10.63
CA GLY A 211 19.84 19.13 11.72
C GLY A 211 21.27 18.86 12.17
N ALA A 212 22.19 18.72 11.22
CA ALA A 212 23.62 18.52 11.52
C ALA A 212 24.21 19.68 12.32
N LYS A 213 23.91 20.91 11.98
CA LYS A 213 24.37 22.12 12.70
C LYS A 213 23.82 22.21 14.11
N ILE A 214 22.55 21.84 14.29
CA ILE A 214 21.92 21.79 15.60
C ILE A 214 22.55 20.66 16.43
N LEU A 215 22.73 19.49 15.86
CA LEU A 215 23.37 18.35 16.52
C LEU A 215 24.80 18.66 16.92
N LEU A 216 25.59 19.33 16.09
CA LEU A 216 26.97 19.73 16.40
C LEU A 216 27.11 20.52 17.71
N LYS A 217 26.11 21.33 18.07
CA LYS A 217 26.10 22.12 19.33
C LYS A 217 25.98 21.24 20.57
N HIS A 218 25.43 20.03 20.46
CA HIS A 218 25.08 19.15 21.57
C HIS A 218 25.73 17.76 21.48
N ALA A 219 26.23 17.36 20.31
CA ALA A 219 26.74 16.02 20.06
C ALA A 219 27.97 15.69 20.91
N LYS A 220 28.03 14.46 21.39
CA LYS A 220 29.15 13.89 22.13
C LYS A 220 29.96 12.88 21.31
N GLY A 221 29.61 12.67 20.06
CA GLY A 221 30.29 11.73 19.17
C GLY A 221 29.92 11.89 17.69
N ARG A 222 30.56 11.09 16.84
CA ARG A 222 30.49 11.10 15.40
C ARG A 222 30.85 12.43 14.77
N LYS A 223 31.87 13.08 15.32
CA LYS A 223 32.41 14.35 14.80
C LYS A 223 33.65 14.09 13.98
N VAL A 224 33.80 14.85 12.90
CA VAL A 224 34.97 14.88 12.05
C VAL A 224 35.34 16.33 11.81
N GLU A 225 36.58 16.70 12.15
CA GLU A 225 37.14 18.01 11.87
C GLU A 225 38.06 17.94 10.66
N LEU A 226 37.84 18.84 9.71
CA LEU A 226 38.64 18.94 8.51
C LEU A 226 39.57 20.16 8.59
N LYS A 227 40.76 20.05 8.05
CA LYS A 227 41.67 21.16 7.85
C LYS A 227 40.98 22.26 7.03
N LYS A 228 41.20 23.51 7.42
CA LYS A 228 40.64 24.66 6.74
C LYS A 228 41.02 24.67 5.24
N THR A 229 40.05 24.82 4.36
CA THR A 229 40.25 24.84 2.92
C THR A 229 39.30 25.80 2.25
N ASN A 230 39.77 26.41 1.15
CA ASN A 230 38.97 27.27 0.26
C ASN A 230 38.30 26.48 -0.87
N ARG A 231 38.42 25.14 -0.90
CA ARG A 231 37.84 24.30 -1.95
C ARG A 231 36.36 24.04 -1.70
N HIS A 232 35.61 23.89 -2.79
CA HIS A 232 34.22 23.43 -2.68
C HIS A 232 34.18 22.00 -2.20
N LEU A 233 33.50 21.75 -1.07
CA LEU A 233 33.49 20.46 -0.36
C LEU A 233 32.24 19.63 -0.64
N ASN A 234 31.11 20.24 -1.01
CA ASN A 234 29.83 19.53 -1.16
C ASN A 234 29.92 18.40 -2.20
N GLY A 235 29.51 17.18 -1.79
CA GLY A 235 29.51 15.98 -2.62
C GLY A 235 30.89 15.35 -2.86
N LYS A 236 31.97 15.89 -2.26
CA LYS A 236 33.34 15.40 -2.45
C LYS A 236 33.70 14.33 -1.42
N SER A 237 34.58 13.41 -1.85
CA SER A 237 35.26 12.50 -0.94
C SER A 237 36.55 13.16 -0.42
N VAL A 238 36.86 12.94 0.83
CA VAL A 238 37.98 13.54 1.57
C VAL A 238 39.01 12.47 1.89
N ALA A 239 40.28 12.81 1.63
CA ALA A 239 41.41 11.96 1.96
C ALA A 239 41.83 12.15 3.44
N ALA A 240 42.45 11.14 4.03
CA ALA A 240 42.89 11.13 5.44
C ALA A 240 43.73 12.35 5.82
N GLU A 241 44.60 12.79 4.95
CA GLU A 241 45.51 13.96 5.16
C GLU A 241 44.76 15.29 5.37
N SER A 242 43.53 15.39 4.85
CA SER A 242 42.69 16.58 4.99
C SER A 242 41.84 16.58 6.28
N VAL A 243 41.93 15.51 7.09
CA VAL A 243 41.21 15.36 8.34
C VAL A 243 42.12 15.76 9.51
N GLU A 244 41.64 16.64 10.38
CA GLU A 244 42.33 17.07 11.57
C GLU A 244 42.00 16.19 12.77
N ALA A 245 40.68 15.96 13.02
CA ALA A 245 40.19 15.08 14.06
C ALA A 245 39.08 14.15 13.51
N PHE A 246 39.01 12.94 14.06
CA PHE A 246 38.05 11.91 13.69
C PHE A 246 37.71 11.08 14.92
N ASP A 247 36.43 11.07 15.30
CA ASP A 247 36.02 10.33 16.51
C ASP A 247 36.20 8.82 16.37
N SER A 248 36.77 8.19 17.39
CA SER A 248 37.05 6.74 17.39
C SER A 248 35.79 5.85 17.37
N ASN A 249 34.67 6.37 17.81
CA ASN A 249 33.38 5.64 17.83
C ASN A 249 32.64 5.59 16.50
N ILE A 250 33.15 6.23 15.45
CA ILE A 250 32.59 6.19 14.10
C ILE A 250 32.80 4.80 13.50
N LYS A 251 31.76 4.29 12.83
CA LYS A 251 31.82 3.08 12.01
C LYS A 251 31.68 3.40 10.53
N ALA A 252 32.24 2.56 9.67
CA ALA A 252 32.08 2.66 8.23
C ALA A 252 30.58 2.66 7.87
N GLY A 253 30.16 3.61 7.03
CA GLY A 253 28.74 3.84 6.70
C GLY A 253 27.97 4.75 7.63
N ASP A 254 28.53 5.16 8.75
CA ASP A 254 27.88 6.09 9.67
C ASP A 254 27.76 7.50 9.09
N PHE A 255 26.63 8.16 9.40
CA PHE A 255 26.50 9.60 9.22
C PHE A 255 27.32 10.34 10.29
N VAL A 256 28.15 11.25 9.84
CA VAL A 256 29.07 12.03 10.69
C VAL A 256 28.81 13.51 10.57
N LEU A 257 29.04 14.23 11.66
CA LEU A 257 28.96 15.69 11.73
C LEU A 257 30.32 16.29 11.38
N ILE A 258 30.33 17.27 10.50
CA ILE A 258 31.56 17.79 9.92
C ILE A 258 31.73 19.27 10.26
N THR A 259 32.96 19.63 10.67
CA THR A 259 33.44 21.00 10.77
C THR A 259 34.65 21.20 9.85
N ALA A 260 34.75 22.36 9.19
CA ALA A 260 35.87 22.74 8.31
C ALA A 260 36.04 24.26 8.36
N GLY A 261 36.73 24.79 9.37
CA GLY A 261 36.76 26.22 9.68
C GLY A 261 35.35 26.74 10.02
N SER A 262 34.83 27.70 9.24
CA SER A 262 33.46 28.23 9.43
C SER A 262 32.36 27.36 8.81
N LEU A 263 32.71 26.34 8.01
CA LEU A 263 31.75 25.46 7.39
C LEU A 263 31.34 24.33 8.35
N THR A 264 30.06 24.08 8.45
CA THR A 264 29.49 22.99 9.25
C THR A 264 28.49 22.19 8.46
N GLY A 265 28.34 20.90 8.74
CA GLY A 265 27.39 20.03 8.04
C GLY A 265 27.56 18.56 8.35
N TYR A 266 27.38 17.71 7.33
CA TYR A 266 27.40 16.25 7.52
C TYR A 266 27.93 15.48 6.31
N GLY A 267 28.32 14.24 6.56
CA GLY A 267 28.80 13.31 5.55
C GLY A 267 28.60 11.85 5.97
N VAL A 268 29.23 10.95 5.24
CA VAL A 268 29.23 9.50 5.50
C VAL A 268 30.66 9.02 5.60
N SER A 269 31.01 8.30 6.66
CA SER A 269 32.30 7.67 6.82
C SER A 269 32.46 6.46 5.89
N TYR A 270 33.67 6.26 5.34
CA TYR A 270 34.04 5.07 4.59
C TYR A 270 34.80 4.06 5.43
N ILE A 271 35.34 4.48 6.59
CA ILE A 271 36.19 3.67 7.46
C ILE A 271 35.73 3.77 8.92
N ASP A 272 36.17 2.84 9.73
CA ASP A 272 36.01 2.90 11.18
C ASP A 272 36.94 3.97 11.76
N GLY A 273 36.54 4.57 12.89
CA GLY A 273 37.35 5.57 13.59
C GLY A 273 38.65 4.99 14.15
N ALA A 274 38.65 3.73 14.57
CA ALA A 274 39.87 3.02 14.99
C ALA A 274 40.87 2.89 13.84
N ASP A 275 40.40 2.47 12.65
CA ASP A 275 41.27 2.33 11.45
C ASP A 275 41.85 3.68 11.00
N PHE A 276 41.13 4.79 11.25
CA PHE A 276 41.62 6.14 10.96
C PHE A 276 42.83 6.52 11.86
N LEU A 277 42.81 6.12 13.13
CA LEU A 277 43.93 6.36 14.05
C LEU A 277 45.18 5.58 13.59
N ASP A 278 45.00 4.33 13.16
CA ASP A 278 46.07 3.50 12.63
C ASP A 278 46.67 4.12 11.35
N LEU A 279 45.83 4.65 10.44
CA LEU A 279 46.29 5.34 9.24
C LEU A 279 47.12 6.58 9.53
N LYS A 280 46.94 7.27 10.66
CA LYS A 280 47.73 8.45 11.05
C LYS A 280 49.06 8.11 11.74
N THR A 281 49.16 6.95 12.36
CA THR A 281 50.36 6.50 13.09
C THR A 281 51.40 5.79 12.23
N LEU A 282 51.01 5.34 11.02
CA LEU A 282 51.91 4.68 10.09
C LEU A 282 52.80 5.71 9.36
N PRO A 283 54.15 5.44 9.23
CA PRO A 283 55.05 6.30 8.45
C PRO A 283 54.61 6.33 6.98
N GLU A 284 54.95 7.43 6.27
CA GLU A 284 54.63 7.57 4.84
C GLU A 284 55.13 6.36 4.04
N PRO A 285 54.29 5.75 3.18
CA PRO A 285 54.59 4.48 2.56
C PRO A 285 55.46 4.66 1.28
N GLU A 286 56.66 4.19 1.32
CA GLU A 286 57.36 3.83 0.06
C GLU A 286 56.89 2.48 -0.50
N ASN A 287 56.25 1.60 0.31
CA ASN A 287 55.67 0.33 -0.17
C ASN A 287 54.55 -0.15 0.76
N ARG A 288 53.28 -0.06 0.36
CA ARG A 288 52.16 -0.70 1.05
C ARG A 288 51.62 -1.88 0.23
N THR A 289 51.83 -3.07 0.72
CA THR A 289 51.05 -4.25 0.44
C THR A 289 49.88 -4.34 1.43
N GLU A 290 48.74 -4.73 0.93
CA GLU A 290 47.42 -4.95 1.51
C GLU A 290 47.31 -5.10 3.04
N LEU A 291 46.49 -4.23 3.70
CA LEU A 291 45.99 -4.46 5.05
C LEU A 291 44.65 -5.18 4.95
N GLU A 292 44.58 -6.41 5.41
CA GLU A 292 43.35 -7.14 5.65
C GLU A 292 42.64 -6.51 6.84
N SER A 293 41.41 -6.00 6.63
CA SER A 293 40.54 -5.52 7.71
C SER A 293 40.04 -6.67 8.57
N SER A 294 40.11 -6.57 9.87
CA SER A 294 39.69 -7.55 10.89
C SER A 294 38.16 -7.82 10.89
N SER A 295 37.40 -7.17 10.04
CA SER A 295 35.93 -7.35 9.89
C SER A 295 35.56 -7.75 8.48
N GLY A 296 35.81 -8.91 8.00
CA GLY A 296 35.31 -9.60 6.81
C GLY A 296 34.49 -8.88 5.70
N ALA A 297 34.43 -7.55 5.71
CA ALA A 297 33.78 -6.74 4.69
C ALA A 297 34.83 -6.30 3.66
N ARG A 298 34.84 -6.95 2.51
CA ARG A 298 35.61 -6.50 1.34
C ARG A 298 35.15 -5.12 0.90
N THR A 299 35.82 -4.07 1.37
CA THR A 299 35.77 -2.77 0.73
C THR A 299 36.66 -2.83 -0.51
N ASN A 300 36.07 -2.67 -1.70
CA ASN A 300 36.83 -2.48 -2.93
C ASN A 300 37.62 -1.17 -2.85
N VAL A 301 38.79 -1.21 -2.31
CA VAL A 301 39.79 -0.15 -2.42
C VAL A 301 40.59 -0.48 -3.69
N GLU A 302 40.22 0.17 -4.80
CA GLU A 302 41.07 0.13 -5.99
C GLU A 302 42.39 0.84 -5.66
N SER A 303 43.42 0.06 -5.42
CA SER A 303 44.81 0.50 -5.26
C SER A 303 45.43 0.77 -6.63
N SER A 304 45.19 1.96 -7.18
CA SER A 304 46.08 2.53 -8.17
C SER A 304 47.24 3.21 -7.42
N SER A 305 48.47 2.86 -7.71
CA SER A 305 49.67 3.47 -7.15
C SER A 305 49.60 5.02 -7.21
N GLY A 306 49.63 5.66 -6.03
CA GLY A 306 49.51 7.13 -5.89
C GLY A 306 48.16 7.69 -5.48
N ALA A 307 47.10 6.87 -5.27
CA ALA A 307 45.79 7.34 -4.87
C ALA A 307 45.70 7.52 -3.37
N LYS A 308 45.36 8.75 -2.90
CA LYS A 308 45.15 9.10 -1.49
C LYS A 308 43.95 8.32 -0.91
N THR A 309 44.12 7.69 0.26
CA THR A 309 43.05 6.94 0.94
C THR A 309 41.89 7.86 1.32
N LYS A 310 40.72 7.62 0.72
CA LYS A 310 39.50 8.37 1.00
C LYS A 310 38.83 7.81 2.27
N VAL A 311 38.57 8.67 3.25
CA VAL A 311 38.04 8.28 4.57
C VAL A 311 36.57 8.65 4.78
N LEU A 312 36.06 9.67 4.08
CA LEU A 312 34.66 10.06 4.17
C LEU A 312 34.16 10.76 2.88
N ARG A 313 32.85 10.83 2.73
CA ARG A 313 32.17 11.61 1.69
C ARG A 313 31.33 12.69 2.35
N ILE A 314 31.60 13.93 2.01
CA ILE A 314 30.80 15.08 2.44
C ILE A 314 29.48 15.05 1.67
N ARG A 315 28.36 15.11 2.36
CA ARG A 315 27.03 15.27 1.76
C ARG A 315 26.74 16.75 1.52
N LYS A 316 26.77 17.54 2.59
CA LYS A 316 26.53 18.97 2.54
C LYS A 316 27.20 19.71 3.69
N VAL A 317 27.84 20.85 3.40
CA VAL A 317 28.37 21.82 4.36
C VAL A 317 28.09 23.22 3.85
N ASP A 318 27.83 24.16 4.74
CA ASP A 318 27.75 25.60 4.48
C ASP A 318 28.05 26.39 5.75
N SER A 319 28.14 27.73 5.66
CA SER A 319 28.46 28.64 6.77
C SER A 319 27.23 29.25 7.45
N SER A 320 25.99 28.90 7.03
CA SER A 320 24.78 29.43 7.67
C SER A 320 24.63 28.88 9.09
N GLU A 321 23.93 29.59 9.95
CA GLU A 321 23.58 29.11 11.27
C GLU A 321 22.22 28.40 11.27
N ALA A 322 22.05 27.48 12.21
CA ALA A 322 20.77 26.83 12.50
C ALA A 322 20.56 26.69 14.01
N SER A 323 19.36 26.92 14.46
CA SER A 323 18.93 26.73 15.85
C SER A 323 17.49 26.32 15.90
N LEU A 324 17.12 25.58 16.94
CA LEU A 324 15.72 25.34 17.28
C LEU A 324 15.15 26.61 17.92
N ARG A 325 13.87 26.85 17.69
CA ARG A 325 13.14 27.94 18.35
C ARG A 325 12.93 27.61 19.82
N PRO A 326 12.88 28.59 20.73
CA PRO A 326 12.59 28.31 22.14
C PRO A 326 11.17 27.79 22.39
N GLU A 327 10.20 28.25 21.59
CA GLU A 327 8.78 27.89 21.75
C GLU A 327 8.53 26.41 21.44
N THR A 328 7.74 25.78 22.31
CA THR A 328 7.29 24.38 22.17
C THR A 328 5.77 24.32 22.17
N PRO A 329 5.11 24.73 21.05
CA PRO A 329 3.67 24.68 21.00
C PRO A 329 3.17 23.24 21.10
N ASP A 330 2.00 23.10 21.72
CA ASP A 330 1.33 21.82 21.89
C ASP A 330 0.32 21.51 20.75
N LEU A 331 -0.30 20.34 20.85
CA LEU A 331 -1.30 19.90 19.90
C LEU A 331 -2.57 20.78 19.98
N ALA A 332 -2.94 21.30 21.16
CA ALA A 332 -4.11 22.15 21.33
C ALA A 332 -3.94 23.47 20.58
N ALA A 333 -2.78 24.11 20.67
CA ALA A 333 -2.45 25.29 19.88
C ALA A 333 -2.46 24.99 18.38
N CYS A 334 -1.97 23.81 17.95
CA CYS A 334 -2.00 23.40 16.55
C CYS A 334 -3.45 23.24 16.05
N ILE A 335 -4.35 22.67 16.85
CA ILE A 335 -5.78 22.54 16.51
C ILE A 335 -6.40 23.92 16.35
N GLU A 336 -6.20 24.83 17.29
CA GLU A 336 -6.80 26.18 17.25
C GLU A 336 -6.28 26.98 16.05
N ALA A 337 -4.98 26.88 15.73
CA ALA A 337 -4.41 27.50 14.54
C ALA A 337 -5.05 27.04 13.22
N ASN A 338 -5.59 25.82 13.19
CA ASN A 338 -6.13 25.18 11.99
C ASN A 338 -7.66 25.03 11.98
N LYS A 339 -8.36 25.41 13.04
CA LYS A 339 -9.77 25.14 13.28
C LYS A 339 -10.72 25.64 12.19
N LYS A 340 -10.49 26.85 11.68
CA LYS A 340 -11.30 27.41 10.58
C LYS A 340 -11.18 26.56 9.33
N HIS A 341 -9.96 26.12 9.00
CA HIS A 341 -9.71 25.27 7.84
C HIS A 341 -10.35 23.90 8.00
N LEU A 342 -10.23 23.28 9.18
CA LEU A 342 -10.88 21.99 9.50
C LEU A 342 -12.40 22.06 9.36
N GLN A 343 -13.02 23.17 9.75
CA GLN A 343 -14.46 23.39 9.57
C GLN A 343 -14.84 23.41 8.07
N VAL A 344 -14.03 24.06 7.24
CA VAL A 344 -14.23 24.10 5.78
C VAL A 344 -14.08 22.69 5.18
N LEU A 345 -13.02 21.98 5.52
CA LEU A 345 -12.77 20.60 5.07
C LEU A 345 -13.93 19.67 5.45
N GLY A 346 -14.37 19.71 6.72
CA GLY A 346 -15.51 18.93 7.20
C GLY A 346 -16.81 19.26 6.47
N LYS A 347 -17.10 20.54 6.25
CA LYS A 347 -18.28 21.00 5.49
C LYS A 347 -18.23 20.50 4.04
N ASN A 348 -17.09 20.57 3.38
CA ASN A 348 -16.91 20.09 2.01
C ASN A 348 -17.11 18.57 1.90
N ALA A 349 -16.56 17.80 2.84
CA ALA A 349 -16.75 16.36 2.90
C ALA A 349 -18.23 15.98 3.13
N ILE A 350 -18.93 16.68 4.05
CA ILE A 350 -20.37 16.51 4.29
C ILE A 350 -21.17 16.83 3.02
N ASN A 351 -20.85 17.91 2.32
CA ASN A 351 -21.51 18.28 1.07
C ASN A 351 -21.27 17.26 -0.03
N THR A 352 -20.07 16.68 -0.11
CA THR A 352 -19.76 15.59 -1.06
C THR A 352 -20.65 14.37 -0.80
N ILE A 353 -20.77 13.94 0.46
CA ILE A 353 -21.66 12.83 0.83
C ILE A 353 -23.09 13.17 0.42
N ARG A 354 -23.63 14.30 0.89
CA ARG A 354 -25.01 14.73 0.63
C ARG A 354 -25.32 14.89 -0.86
N GLY A 355 -24.39 15.48 -1.62
CA GLY A 355 -24.53 15.68 -3.06
C GLY A 355 -24.67 14.38 -3.85
N ILE A 356 -24.01 13.30 -3.41
CA ILE A 356 -24.11 11.99 -4.07
C ILE A 356 -25.37 11.25 -3.61
N ILE A 357 -25.60 11.14 -2.30
CA ILE A 357 -26.74 10.36 -1.77
C ILE A 357 -28.11 10.94 -2.09
N SER A 358 -28.20 12.24 -2.45
CA SER A 358 -29.44 12.91 -2.83
C SER A 358 -29.79 12.79 -4.31
N ARG A 359 -28.90 12.25 -5.15
CA ARG A 359 -29.19 12.03 -6.57
C ARG A 359 -30.39 11.10 -6.75
N LYS A 360 -31.18 11.36 -7.79
CA LYS A 360 -32.44 10.63 -8.08
C LYS A 360 -32.24 9.11 -8.07
N GLU A 361 -31.14 8.64 -8.66
CA GLU A 361 -30.77 7.24 -8.76
C GLU A 361 -30.35 6.61 -7.42
N TYR A 362 -29.93 7.40 -6.43
CA TYR A 362 -29.35 6.90 -5.17
C TYR A 362 -30.13 7.24 -3.92
N LYS A 363 -31.10 8.16 -4.00
CA LYS A 363 -31.79 8.72 -2.82
C LYS A 363 -32.53 7.69 -1.95
N ASN A 364 -32.91 6.56 -2.51
CA ASN A 364 -33.65 5.50 -1.81
C ASN A 364 -32.77 4.30 -1.46
N LEU A 365 -31.48 4.31 -1.86
CA LEU A 365 -30.58 3.20 -1.59
C LEU A 365 -30.07 3.22 -0.15
N PRO A 366 -29.85 2.06 0.48
CA PRO A 366 -29.19 2.00 1.78
C PRO A 366 -27.76 2.54 1.71
N VAL A 367 -27.33 3.20 2.80
CA VAL A 367 -25.99 3.80 2.92
C VAL A 367 -25.28 3.16 4.10
N TYR A 368 -24.07 2.68 3.85
CA TYR A 368 -23.18 2.09 4.86
C TYR A 368 -21.88 2.88 4.94
N VAL A 369 -21.21 2.81 6.08
CA VAL A 369 -19.85 3.35 6.25
C VAL A 369 -18.88 2.20 6.42
N SER A 370 -17.85 2.13 5.58
CA SER A 370 -16.77 1.16 5.70
C SER A 370 -15.90 1.53 6.89
N PHE A 371 -16.10 0.88 8.04
CA PHE A 371 -15.39 1.17 9.28
C PHE A 371 -14.39 0.06 9.63
N SER A 372 -13.14 0.27 9.27
CA SER A 372 -12.04 -0.69 9.47
C SER A 372 -11.30 -0.52 10.80
N GLY A 373 -11.73 0.40 11.67
CA GLY A 373 -11.00 0.76 12.89
C GLY A 373 -9.77 1.64 12.65
N GLY A 374 -9.49 2.02 11.41
CA GLY A 374 -8.41 2.94 11.05
C GLY A 374 -8.84 4.40 11.11
N LYS A 375 -7.87 5.33 11.28
CA LYS A 375 -8.07 6.78 11.43
C LYS A 375 -8.93 7.41 10.32
N ASP A 376 -8.71 6.99 9.08
CA ASP A 376 -9.40 7.56 7.92
C ASP A 376 -10.87 7.15 7.90
N SER A 377 -11.16 5.88 8.20
CA SER A 377 -12.53 5.37 8.33
C SER A 377 -13.26 5.93 9.56
N LEU A 378 -12.53 6.25 10.63
CA LEU A 378 -13.08 6.90 11.82
C LEU A 378 -13.60 8.32 11.50
N VAL A 379 -12.79 9.12 10.81
CA VAL A 379 -13.19 10.47 10.37
C VAL A 379 -14.41 10.40 9.45
N VAL A 380 -14.41 9.45 8.51
CA VAL A 380 -15.53 9.26 7.59
C VAL A 380 -16.80 8.85 8.32
N LEU A 381 -16.71 8.05 9.37
CA LEU A 381 -17.85 7.65 10.19
C LEU A 381 -18.47 8.84 10.94
N ASP A 382 -17.66 9.75 11.51
CA ASP A 382 -18.12 10.97 12.15
C ASP A 382 -18.76 11.95 11.14
N LEU A 383 -18.14 12.14 9.98
CA LEU A 383 -18.66 12.96 8.88
C LEU A 383 -19.99 12.40 8.32
N ALA A 384 -20.10 11.08 8.19
CA ALA A 384 -21.32 10.41 7.75
C ALA A 384 -22.46 10.63 8.74
N ARG A 385 -22.19 10.52 10.04
CA ARG A 385 -23.16 10.82 11.10
C ARG A 385 -23.75 12.22 10.95
N ALA A 386 -22.89 13.21 10.69
CA ALA A 386 -23.33 14.59 10.45
C ALA A 386 -24.08 14.79 9.11
N SER A 387 -23.82 13.89 8.13
CA SER A 387 -24.40 13.98 6.79
C SER A 387 -25.78 13.35 6.67
N LEU A 388 -25.99 12.20 7.32
CA LEU A 388 -27.15 11.33 7.12
C LEU A 388 -28.41 11.82 7.88
N LYS A 389 -28.26 12.69 8.89
CA LYS A 389 -29.36 13.28 9.68
C LYS A 389 -30.39 12.26 10.18
N GLN A 390 -31.49 12.06 9.40
CA GLN A 390 -32.60 11.17 9.74
C GLN A 390 -32.46 9.74 9.24
N ARG A 391 -31.40 9.44 8.46
CA ARG A 391 -31.12 8.07 7.99
C ARG A 391 -30.35 7.33 9.06
N GLU A 392 -30.70 6.06 9.26
CA GLU A 392 -29.94 5.17 10.14
C GLU A 392 -28.49 5.06 9.68
N LEU A 393 -27.54 5.33 10.58
CA LEU A 393 -26.11 5.16 10.34
C LEU A 393 -25.72 3.70 10.62
N LYS A 394 -25.25 2.99 9.59
CA LYS A 394 -24.78 1.62 9.68
C LYS A 394 -23.29 1.55 9.36
N ALA A 395 -22.49 1.12 10.31
CA ALA A 395 -21.08 0.80 10.10
C ALA A 395 -20.94 -0.62 9.56
N PHE A 396 -20.03 -0.81 8.61
CA PHE A 396 -19.73 -2.11 8.00
C PHE A 396 -18.25 -2.46 8.25
N PHE A 397 -18.00 -3.52 8.98
CA PHE A 397 -16.67 -4.02 9.31
C PHE A 397 -16.40 -5.37 8.65
N LEU A 398 -15.30 -5.46 7.92
CA LEU A 398 -14.82 -6.69 7.29
C LEU A 398 -13.74 -7.33 8.16
N ASN A 399 -14.15 -8.25 9.01
CA ASN A 399 -13.24 -9.04 9.83
C ASN A 399 -12.70 -10.22 9.03
N THR A 400 -11.43 -10.16 8.67
CA THR A 400 -10.76 -11.20 7.87
C THR A 400 -10.29 -12.41 8.69
N GLY A 401 -10.48 -12.40 10.01
CA GLY A 401 -9.96 -13.40 10.94
C GLY A 401 -8.45 -13.27 11.21
N ILE A 402 -7.81 -12.23 10.64
CA ILE A 402 -6.39 -11.88 10.83
C ILE A 402 -6.20 -10.39 11.12
N GLU A 403 -7.24 -9.73 11.65
CA GLU A 403 -7.12 -8.37 12.17
C GLU A 403 -6.41 -8.40 13.54
N PHE A 404 -5.82 -7.26 13.95
CA PHE A 404 -5.33 -7.13 15.32
C PHE A 404 -6.49 -7.25 16.33
N PRO A 405 -6.31 -7.93 17.47
CA PRO A 405 -7.33 -8.00 18.53
C PRO A 405 -7.83 -6.62 18.95
N GLU A 406 -6.92 -5.66 19.13
CA GLU A 406 -7.20 -4.26 19.48
C GLU A 406 -8.09 -3.57 18.46
N THR A 407 -7.93 -3.90 17.17
CA THR A 407 -8.76 -3.34 16.11
C THR A 407 -10.18 -3.86 16.19
N VAL A 408 -10.35 -5.17 16.39
CA VAL A 408 -11.67 -5.80 16.52
C VAL A 408 -12.40 -5.24 17.75
N GLU A 409 -11.70 -5.15 18.86
CA GLU A 409 -12.23 -4.60 20.11
C GLU A 409 -12.60 -3.12 19.95
N PHE A 410 -11.70 -2.31 19.40
CA PHE A 410 -11.93 -0.89 19.15
C PHE A 410 -13.18 -0.66 18.29
N VAL A 411 -13.32 -1.36 17.17
CA VAL A 411 -14.47 -1.22 16.28
C VAL A 411 -15.79 -1.53 16.99
N ARG A 412 -15.83 -2.63 17.74
CA ARG A 412 -17.03 -3.04 18.48
C ARG A 412 -17.38 -2.08 19.60
N ASN A 413 -16.39 -1.67 20.40
CA ASN A 413 -16.57 -0.74 21.52
C ASN A 413 -17.00 0.64 21.02
N PHE A 414 -16.31 1.19 20.00
CA PHE A 414 -16.65 2.48 19.42
C PHE A 414 -18.09 2.54 18.89
N CYS A 415 -18.51 1.50 18.16
CA CYS A 415 -19.88 1.44 17.66
C CYS A 415 -20.91 1.33 18.77
N ARG A 416 -20.64 0.53 19.81
CA ARG A 416 -21.52 0.36 20.99
C ARG A 416 -21.67 1.68 21.76
N GLU A 417 -20.56 2.35 22.09
CA GLU A 417 -20.53 3.61 22.84
C GLU A 417 -21.23 4.78 22.13
N ARG A 418 -21.23 4.72 20.80
CA ARG A 418 -21.84 5.77 19.96
C ARG A 418 -23.22 5.38 19.43
N GLU A 419 -23.76 4.22 19.86
CA GLU A 419 -25.06 3.69 19.42
C GLU A 419 -25.15 3.58 17.87
N ILE A 420 -24.05 3.11 17.24
CA ILE A 420 -23.97 2.91 15.80
C ILE A 420 -24.24 1.43 15.49
N SER A 421 -25.22 1.15 14.63
CA SER A 421 -25.50 -0.20 14.15
C SER A 421 -24.28 -0.76 13.41
N LEU A 422 -23.66 -1.80 13.95
CA LEU A 422 -22.49 -2.47 13.38
C LEU A 422 -22.90 -3.75 12.66
N ILE A 423 -22.50 -3.84 11.40
CA ILE A 423 -22.60 -5.06 10.59
C ILE A 423 -21.17 -5.60 10.42
N GLU A 424 -20.91 -6.74 11.05
CA GLU A 424 -19.62 -7.42 10.95
C GLU A 424 -19.71 -8.60 9.98
N ALA A 425 -19.01 -8.51 8.86
CA ALA A 425 -18.82 -9.64 7.94
C ALA A 425 -17.53 -10.35 8.30
N ASN A 426 -17.63 -11.63 8.67
CA ASN A 426 -16.50 -12.41 9.18
C ASN A 426 -16.09 -13.47 8.16
N ALA A 427 -14.82 -13.46 7.74
CA ALA A 427 -14.26 -14.49 6.86
C ALA A 427 -13.92 -15.80 7.59
N GLY A 428 -14.02 -15.86 8.92
CA GLY A 428 -13.79 -17.06 9.72
C GLY A 428 -12.41 -17.67 9.51
N SER A 429 -12.37 -18.97 9.23
CA SER A 429 -11.14 -19.76 9.00
C SER A 429 -10.58 -19.63 7.57
N THR A 430 -11.24 -18.89 6.68
CA THR A 430 -10.92 -18.83 5.24
C THR A 430 -9.45 -18.55 4.97
N PHE A 431 -8.81 -17.63 5.70
CA PHE A 431 -7.39 -17.35 5.51
C PHE A 431 -6.52 -18.59 5.77
N ARG A 432 -6.75 -19.30 6.89
CA ARG A 432 -5.97 -20.48 7.26
C ARG A 432 -6.16 -21.64 6.27
N GLU A 433 -7.38 -21.82 5.77
CA GLU A 433 -7.70 -22.84 4.78
C GLU A 433 -7.02 -22.57 3.44
N GLN A 434 -6.93 -21.30 3.04
CA GLN A 434 -6.44 -20.94 1.71
C GLN A 434 -4.91 -20.70 1.66
N VAL A 435 -4.27 -20.39 2.78
CA VAL A 435 -2.82 -20.13 2.80
C VAL A 435 -2.01 -21.38 2.44
N GLY A 436 -2.49 -22.57 2.74
CA GLY A 436 -1.90 -23.84 2.31
C GLY A 436 -1.90 -24.01 0.79
N LYS A 437 -2.96 -23.55 0.10
CA LYS A 437 -3.11 -23.63 -1.36
C LYS A 437 -2.31 -22.58 -2.11
N PHE A 438 -2.35 -21.33 -1.64
CA PHE A 438 -1.73 -20.19 -2.32
C PHE A 438 -0.32 -19.84 -1.83
N GLY A 439 0.06 -20.35 -0.66
CA GLY A 439 1.23 -19.89 0.06
C GLY A 439 1.02 -18.50 0.70
N PRO A 440 2.07 -17.91 1.27
CA PRO A 440 2.00 -16.59 1.89
C PRO A 440 1.46 -15.55 0.90
N PRO A 441 0.57 -14.64 1.36
CA PRO A 441 0.19 -13.51 0.53
C PRO A 441 1.39 -12.58 0.31
N ALA A 442 1.44 -11.90 -0.84
CA ALA A 442 2.54 -11.00 -1.18
C ALA A 442 2.03 -9.62 -1.62
N LYS A 443 2.90 -8.61 -1.67
CA LYS A 443 2.56 -7.25 -2.11
C LYS A 443 1.98 -7.24 -3.53
N ASP A 444 2.48 -8.10 -4.39
CA ASP A 444 2.06 -8.33 -5.77
C ASP A 444 1.11 -9.53 -5.94
N PHE A 445 0.80 -10.25 -4.84
CA PHE A 445 -0.08 -11.42 -4.82
C PHE A 445 -1.04 -11.38 -3.64
N ARG A 446 -1.92 -10.38 -3.60
CA ARG A 446 -2.88 -10.14 -2.50
C ARG A 446 -4.16 -10.96 -2.62
N TRP A 447 -4.04 -12.26 -2.75
CA TRP A 447 -5.20 -13.15 -2.81
C TRP A 447 -6.10 -13.02 -1.58
N CYS A 448 -5.51 -12.83 -0.38
CA CYS A 448 -6.23 -12.68 0.87
C CYS A 448 -7.25 -11.52 0.84
N CYS A 449 -6.89 -10.37 0.26
CA CYS A 449 -7.83 -9.24 0.12
C CYS A 449 -9.04 -9.58 -0.73
N LYS A 450 -8.89 -10.44 -1.75
CA LYS A 450 -9.99 -10.84 -2.62
C LYS A 450 -10.87 -11.91 -1.97
N VAL A 451 -10.24 -12.93 -1.40
CA VAL A 451 -10.94 -14.08 -0.82
C VAL A 451 -11.54 -13.75 0.55
N CYS A 452 -10.80 -13.06 1.45
CA CYS A 452 -11.28 -12.81 2.81
C CYS A 452 -12.10 -11.51 2.93
N LYS A 453 -11.74 -10.42 2.20
CA LYS A 453 -12.48 -9.15 2.31
C LYS A 453 -13.61 -9.06 1.31
N LEU A 454 -13.31 -9.19 0.00
CA LEU A 454 -14.32 -8.91 -1.03
C LEU A 454 -15.36 -10.02 -1.17
N ALA A 455 -15.01 -11.29 -0.94
CA ALA A 455 -16.00 -12.35 -0.94
C ALA A 455 -17.02 -12.16 0.19
N SER A 456 -16.55 -11.89 1.43
CA SER A 456 -17.41 -11.63 2.58
C SER A 456 -18.28 -10.38 2.42
N ALA A 457 -17.76 -9.33 1.75
CA ALA A 457 -18.58 -8.17 1.38
C ALA A 457 -19.71 -8.54 0.41
N GLY A 458 -19.44 -9.44 -0.55
CA GLY A 458 -20.46 -9.91 -1.47
C GLY A 458 -21.52 -10.81 -0.82
N ASP A 459 -21.22 -11.53 0.27
CA ASP A 459 -22.22 -12.32 1.02
C ASP A 459 -23.27 -11.43 1.68
N PHE A 460 -22.88 -10.22 2.05
CA PHE A 460 -23.80 -9.18 2.50
C PHE A 460 -24.84 -8.79 1.43
N ASP A 461 -24.44 -8.75 0.14
CA ASP A 461 -25.34 -8.45 -0.98
C ASP A 461 -26.46 -9.47 -1.12
N THR A 462 -26.16 -10.76 -0.94
CA THR A 462 -27.13 -11.85 -1.08
C THR A 462 -28.14 -11.89 0.04
N GLN A 463 -27.74 -11.60 1.27
CA GLN A 463 -28.64 -11.57 2.43
C GLN A 463 -29.68 -10.43 2.36
N LYS A 464 -29.44 -9.38 1.59
CA LYS A 464 -30.34 -8.22 1.45
C LYS A 464 -31.22 -8.24 0.19
N GLY A 465 -31.36 -9.40 -0.49
CA GLY A 465 -32.24 -9.52 -1.64
C GLY A 465 -31.74 -8.84 -2.93
N ALA A 466 -30.45 -8.54 -2.98
CA ALA A 466 -29.82 -7.94 -4.17
C ALA A 466 -29.75 -8.88 -5.40
N SER A 467 -30.21 -10.10 -5.25
CA SER A 467 -30.14 -11.17 -6.28
C SER A 467 -31.19 -11.06 -7.39
N SER A 468 -32.15 -10.13 -7.33
CA SER A 468 -33.25 -10.00 -8.30
C SER A 468 -33.07 -8.89 -9.33
N ARG A 469 -31.84 -8.55 -9.72
CA ARG A 469 -31.58 -7.42 -10.61
C ARG A 469 -31.63 -7.79 -12.08
N LYS A 470 -32.36 -7.00 -12.86
CA LYS A 470 -32.56 -7.16 -14.30
C LYS A 470 -31.63 -6.29 -15.17
N GLY A 471 -30.53 -5.72 -14.66
CA GLY A 471 -29.66 -4.82 -15.42
C GLY A 471 -28.19 -4.83 -15.03
N ASP A 472 -27.31 -4.51 -15.97
CA ASP A 472 -25.84 -4.57 -15.86
C ASP A 472 -25.21 -3.46 -14.98
N ASN A 473 -25.98 -2.42 -14.59
CA ASN A 473 -25.48 -1.21 -13.91
C ASN A 473 -26.24 -0.84 -12.63
N ASP A 474 -27.03 -1.73 -12.05
CA ASP A 474 -27.85 -1.39 -10.88
C ASP A 474 -27.03 -1.43 -9.59
N VAL A 475 -26.62 -0.23 -9.13
CA VAL A 475 -26.11 -0.02 -7.77
C VAL A 475 -27.26 -0.32 -6.78
N ALA A 476 -27.00 -1.19 -5.79
CA ALA A 476 -27.97 -1.55 -4.77
C ALA A 476 -27.79 -0.82 -3.46
N TYR A 477 -26.57 -0.38 -3.18
CA TYR A 477 -26.24 0.35 -1.95
C TYR A 477 -25.00 1.22 -2.14
N LEU A 478 -24.88 2.20 -1.26
CA LEU A 478 -23.78 3.14 -1.22
C LEU A 478 -22.88 2.79 -0.02
N THR A 479 -21.58 2.94 -0.21
CA THR A 479 -20.62 2.80 0.89
C THR A 479 -19.74 4.05 0.97
N ILE A 480 -19.66 4.66 2.14
CA ILE A 480 -18.77 5.79 2.39
C ILE A 480 -17.46 5.21 2.93
N ASP A 481 -16.34 5.51 2.27
CA ASP A 481 -15.02 4.92 2.54
C ASP A 481 -13.95 6.01 2.70
N GLY A 482 -12.99 5.78 3.59
CA GLY A 482 -11.92 6.71 3.97
C GLY A 482 -10.70 6.73 3.05
N LYS A 483 -10.82 6.32 1.79
CA LYS A 483 -9.72 6.28 0.83
C LYS A 483 -9.21 7.67 0.47
N ARG A 484 -7.88 7.88 0.50
CA ARG A 484 -7.23 9.18 0.23
C ARG A 484 -6.20 9.08 -0.89
N LYS A 485 -6.00 10.19 -1.65
CA LYS A 485 -5.01 10.30 -2.73
C LYS A 485 -3.58 10.18 -2.21
N HIS A 486 -3.27 10.89 -1.13
CA HIS A 486 -1.92 10.99 -0.56
C HIS A 486 -1.39 9.69 0.09
N GLU A 487 -2.22 8.68 0.33
CA GLU A 487 -1.76 7.41 0.91
C GLU A 487 -0.75 6.66 0.04
N SER A 488 -0.82 6.81 -1.27
CA SER A 488 0.10 6.16 -2.21
C SER A 488 -0.06 6.67 -3.64
N PHE A 489 1.00 6.59 -4.44
CA PHE A 489 0.96 6.93 -5.87
C PHE A 489 -0.11 6.18 -6.67
N SER A 490 -0.43 4.94 -6.29
CA SER A 490 -1.50 4.17 -6.94
C SER A 490 -2.91 4.74 -6.70
N ARG A 491 -3.09 5.57 -5.67
CA ARG A 491 -4.36 6.23 -5.34
C ARG A 491 -4.45 7.67 -5.81
N ALA A 492 -3.38 8.22 -6.35
CA ALA A 492 -3.28 9.64 -6.71
C ALA A 492 -4.40 10.14 -7.64
N ARG A 493 -5.01 9.24 -8.43
CA ARG A 493 -6.06 9.57 -9.41
C ARG A 493 -7.45 9.04 -9.05
N ILE A 494 -7.73 8.73 -7.77
CA ILE A 494 -9.06 8.25 -7.39
C ILE A 494 -10.14 9.31 -7.63
N ALA A 495 -11.29 8.87 -8.15
CA ALA A 495 -12.47 9.73 -8.33
C ALA A 495 -13.15 10.02 -6.98
N ALA A 496 -14.17 10.89 -6.96
CA ALA A 496 -14.99 11.13 -5.75
C ALA A 496 -15.88 9.94 -5.40
N SER A 497 -16.23 9.13 -6.40
CA SER A 497 -16.94 7.86 -6.25
C SER A 497 -16.52 6.89 -7.33
N GLU A 498 -16.52 5.59 -7.02
CA GLU A 498 -16.20 4.52 -7.98
C GLU A 498 -16.93 3.23 -7.62
N THR A 499 -17.22 2.39 -8.62
CA THR A 499 -17.70 1.03 -8.44
C THR A 499 -16.51 0.07 -8.30
N ASN A 500 -16.76 -1.09 -7.69
CA ASN A 500 -15.73 -2.13 -7.55
C ASN A 500 -16.12 -3.36 -8.40
N PRO A 501 -15.31 -3.78 -9.38
CA PRO A 501 -15.63 -4.94 -10.23
C PRO A 501 -15.88 -6.24 -9.45
N PHE A 502 -15.34 -6.36 -8.25
CA PHE A 502 -15.54 -7.53 -7.38
C PHE A 502 -16.80 -7.45 -6.51
N VAL A 503 -17.41 -6.26 -6.42
CA VAL A 503 -18.67 -5.98 -5.71
C VAL A 503 -19.47 -4.99 -6.57
N PRO A 504 -20.02 -5.43 -7.71
CA PRO A 504 -20.61 -4.51 -8.70
C PRO A 504 -21.82 -3.75 -8.17
N ALA A 505 -22.51 -4.31 -7.19
CA ALA A 505 -23.67 -3.73 -6.53
C ALA A 505 -23.37 -2.51 -5.66
N GLN A 506 -22.09 -2.24 -5.39
CA GLN A 506 -21.62 -1.21 -4.47
C GLN A 506 -21.08 0.01 -5.21
N LEU A 507 -21.57 1.19 -4.87
CA LEU A 507 -20.92 2.46 -5.20
C LEU A 507 -20.19 2.99 -3.98
N ASN A 508 -18.87 3.19 -4.09
CA ASN A 508 -18.06 3.78 -3.03
C ASN A 508 -17.99 5.30 -3.19
N ILE A 509 -18.07 6.03 -2.08
CA ILE A 509 -17.97 7.49 -1.98
C ILE A 509 -16.75 7.82 -1.13
N PHE A 510 -15.86 8.70 -1.60
CA PHE A 510 -14.61 9.07 -0.93
C PHE A 510 -14.60 10.55 -0.52
N PRO A 511 -15.25 10.93 0.59
CA PRO A 511 -15.45 12.34 0.96
C PRO A 511 -14.16 13.05 1.41
N ILE A 512 -13.17 12.29 1.89
CA ILE A 512 -11.87 12.81 2.35
C ILE A 512 -10.72 12.46 1.40
N ARG A 513 -11.04 12.17 0.12
CA ARG A 513 -10.04 11.71 -0.86
C ARG A 513 -8.84 12.64 -1.04
N ASP A 514 -9.08 13.94 -0.87
CA ASP A 514 -8.07 15.00 -1.06
C ASP A 514 -7.33 15.38 0.24
N TRP A 515 -7.69 14.77 1.40
CA TRP A 515 -7.09 15.07 2.69
C TRP A 515 -5.72 14.43 2.84
N LYS A 516 -4.80 15.14 3.52
CA LYS A 516 -3.52 14.63 4.02
C LYS A 516 -3.68 13.97 5.40
N ALA A 517 -2.72 13.17 5.83
CA ALA A 517 -2.79 12.52 7.14
C ALA A 517 -2.85 13.52 8.31
N ILE A 518 -2.18 14.66 8.19
CA ILE A 518 -2.24 15.72 9.22
C ILE A 518 -3.66 16.28 9.39
N GLU A 519 -4.40 16.45 8.30
CA GLU A 519 -5.79 16.94 8.34
C GLU A 519 -6.71 15.91 9.02
N VAL A 520 -6.49 14.62 8.75
CA VAL A 520 -7.20 13.52 9.41
C VAL A 520 -6.93 13.52 10.91
N TRP A 521 -5.66 13.63 11.33
CA TRP A 521 -5.30 13.65 12.74
C TRP A 521 -5.78 14.89 13.46
N LEU A 522 -5.63 16.08 12.88
CA LEU A 522 -6.17 17.32 13.45
C LEU A 522 -7.69 17.26 13.61
N TYR A 523 -8.39 16.65 12.65
CA TYR A 523 -9.84 16.44 12.75
C TYR A 523 -10.19 15.49 13.91
N ILE A 524 -9.51 14.37 14.07
CA ILE A 524 -9.71 13.41 15.15
C ILE A 524 -9.55 14.10 16.52
N HIS A 525 -8.46 14.83 16.70
CA HIS A 525 -8.18 15.53 17.95
C HIS A 525 -9.15 16.71 18.19
N TRP A 526 -9.48 17.50 17.17
CA TRP A 526 -10.45 18.56 17.26
C TRP A 526 -11.84 18.07 17.66
N ARG A 527 -12.26 16.91 17.11
CA ARG A 527 -13.52 16.26 17.41
C ARG A 527 -13.49 15.40 18.66
N GLN A 528 -12.34 15.28 19.30
CA GLN A 528 -12.13 14.43 20.50
C GLN A 528 -12.61 12.99 20.27
N LEU A 529 -12.28 12.42 19.09
CA LEU A 529 -12.62 11.05 18.76
C LEU A 529 -11.59 10.10 19.38
N SER A 530 -12.06 9.10 20.11
CA SER A 530 -11.21 7.97 20.48
C SER A 530 -10.74 7.24 19.22
N TYR A 531 -9.47 6.88 19.16
CA TYR A 531 -8.88 6.21 18.01
C TYR A 531 -8.17 4.92 18.43
N ASN A 532 -7.86 4.07 17.43
CA ASN A 532 -7.23 2.78 17.67
C ASN A 532 -5.84 2.96 18.32
N PRO A 533 -5.57 2.32 19.48
CA PRO A 533 -4.32 2.50 20.24
C PRO A 533 -3.06 2.04 19.50
N LEU A 534 -3.18 1.21 18.47
CA LEU A 534 -2.06 0.77 17.65
C LEU A 534 -1.30 1.92 16.99
N TYR A 535 -1.94 3.07 16.76
CA TYR A 535 -1.25 4.25 16.21
C TYR A 535 -0.19 4.80 17.17
N ASP A 536 -0.49 4.83 18.47
CA ASP A 536 0.48 5.26 19.48
C ASP A 536 1.64 4.27 19.66
N LEU A 537 1.37 3.00 19.34
CA LEU A 537 2.35 1.91 19.38
C LEU A 537 3.20 1.80 18.10
N GLY A 538 3.13 2.77 17.19
CA GLY A 538 4.02 2.93 16.05
C GLY A 538 3.52 2.36 14.72
N PHE A 539 2.27 1.92 14.64
CA PHE A 539 1.65 1.51 13.38
C PHE A 539 1.16 2.74 12.61
N GLU A 540 1.63 2.91 11.40
CA GLU A 540 1.17 3.98 10.50
C GLU A 540 -0.20 3.63 9.89
N ARG A 541 -0.44 2.33 9.70
CA ARG A 541 -1.66 1.78 9.13
C ARG A 541 -2.17 0.63 9.97
N VAL A 542 -3.41 0.73 10.39
CA VAL A 542 -4.12 -0.35 11.07
C VAL A 542 -4.85 -1.22 10.04
N GLY A 543 -4.65 -2.52 10.11
CA GLY A 543 -5.24 -3.54 9.21
C GLY A 543 -4.89 -4.94 9.68
N CYS A 544 -4.81 -5.90 8.75
CA CYS A 544 -4.40 -7.27 9.10
C CYS A 544 -2.97 -7.30 9.64
N TRP A 545 -2.72 -7.93 10.79
CA TRP A 545 -1.41 -7.93 11.45
C TRP A 545 -0.30 -8.63 10.65
N LEU A 546 -0.63 -9.62 9.80
CA LEU A 546 0.33 -10.31 8.92
C LEU A 546 0.35 -9.77 7.48
N CYS A 547 -0.17 -8.57 7.25
CA CYS A 547 -0.29 -8.02 5.91
C CYS A 547 1.07 -7.90 5.19
N PRO A 548 1.28 -8.50 4.01
CA PRO A 548 2.55 -8.36 3.29
C PRO A 548 2.85 -6.92 2.87
N SER A 549 1.82 -6.06 2.84
CA SER A 549 1.97 -4.62 2.53
C SER A 549 2.31 -3.77 3.75
N ALA A 550 2.32 -4.35 4.96
CA ALA A 550 2.88 -3.70 6.14
C ALA A 550 4.40 -3.47 5.95
N LEU A 551 4.94 -2.52 6.68
CA LEU A 551 6.37 -2.24 6.67
C LEU A 551 7.12 -3.32 7.49
N ALA A 552 8.39 -3.56 7.19
CA ALA A 552 9.20 -4.48 8.00
C ALA A 552 9.37 -3.94 9.42
N ALA A 553 9.48 -2.63 9.56
CA ALA A 553 9.48 -1.96 10.86
C ALA A 553 8.22 -2.27 11.68
N GLU A 554 7.04 -2.30 11.05
CA GLU A 554 5.78 -2.67 11.70
C GLU A 554 5.74 -4.18 12.04
N TYR A 555 6.33 -5.03 11.18
CA TYR A 555 6.47 -6.46 11.46
C TYR A 555 7.36 -6.75 12.67
N ALA A 556 8.47 -6.03 12.80
CA ALA A 556 9.29 -6.10 14.00
C ALA A 556 8.47 -5.71 15.25
N ARG A 557 7.61 -4.70 15.12
CA ARG A 557 6.73 -4.27 16.21
C ARG A 557 5.66 -5.31 16.60
N VAL A 558 5.12 -6.07 15.61
CA VAL A 558 4.21 -7.20 15.90
C VAL A 558 4.91 -8.27 16.75
N LYS A 559 6.19 -8.54 16.50
CA LYS A 559 6.98 -9.48 17.30
C LYS A 559 7.03 -9.09 18.78
N ASP A 560 7.18 -7.79 19.05
CA ASP A 560 7.26 -7.27 20.43
C ASP A 560 5.88 -7.30 21.13
N LEU A 561 4.84 -6.87 20.43
CA LEU A 561 3.49 -6.72 21.00
C LEU A 561 2.70 -8.02 21.07
N HIS A 562 2.87 -8.90 20.08
CA HIS A 562 2.13 -10.14 19.92
C HIS A 562 3.05 -11.33 19.62
N PRO A 563 3.97 -11.68 20.54
CA PRO A 563 5.01 -12.69 20.30
C PRO A 563 4.43 -14.07 19.91
N GLU A 564 3.31 -14.50 20.49
CA GLU A 564 2.69 -15.78 20.14
C GLU A 564 2.10 -15.79 18.73
N MET A 565 1.43 -14.69 18.33
CA MET A 565 0.85 -14.56 16.99
C MET A 565 1.96 -14.54 15.96
N TYR A 566 3.02 -13.75 16.24
CA TYR A 566 4.21 -13.68 15.40
C TYR A 566 4.88 -15.05 15.27
N ALA A 567 5.11 -15.75 16.37
CA ALA A 567 5.79 -17.07 16.38
C ALA A 567 5.04 -18.10 15.53
N LYS A 568 3.70 -18.19 15.64
CA LYS A 568 2.87 -19.08 14.83
C LYS A 568 2.99 -18.81 13.33
N TRP A 569 2.96 -17.54 12.95
CA TRP A 569 3.10 -17.14 11.55
C TRP A 569 4.53 -17.34 11.03
N ASN A 570 5.52 -16.99 11.83
CA ASN A 570 6.92 -17.18 11.48
C ASN A 570 7.28 -18.66 11.29
N ALA A 571 6.77 -19.55 12.16
CA ALA A 571 6.94 -20.98 12.01
C ALA A 571 6.38 -21.48 10.66
N PHE A 572 5.17 -21.03 10.29
CA PHE A 572 4.60 -21.34 8.97
C PHE A 572 5.48 -20.84 7.83
N LEU A 573 6.00 -19.60 7.92
CA LEU A 573 6.88 -19.03 6.89
C LEU A 573 8.20 -19.80 6.75
N LEU A 574 8.79 -20.21 7.88
CA LEU A 574 10.05 -21.00 7.88
C LEU A 574 9.82 -22.38 7.25
N GLU A 575 8.74 -23.06 7.59
CA GLU A 575 8.39 -24.36 6.99
C GLU A 575 8.13 -24.19 5.48
N TRP A 576 7.37 -23.17 5.09
CA TRP A 576 7.10 -22.84 3.70
C TRP A 576 8.40 -22.53 2.93
N ALA A 577 9.31 -21.76 3.50
CA ALA A 577 10.61 -21.42 2.90
C ALA A 577 11.49 -22.67 2.77
N LYS A 578 11.61 -23.48 3.84
CA LYS A 578 12.38 -24.74 3.85
C LYS A 578 11.89 -25.70 2.78
N SER A 579 10.57 -25.85 2.61
CA SER A 579 9.99 -26.70 1.55
C SER A 579 10.37 -26.27 0.13
N ARG A 580 10.91 -25.07 -0.05
CA ARG A 580 11.36 -24.47 -1.31
C ARG A 580 12.86 -24.25 -1.39
N GLY A 581 13.61 -24.73 -0.41
CA GLY A 581 15.07 -24.58 -0.34
C GLY A 581 15.54 -23.14 -0.10
N LEU A 582 14.66 -22.28 0.47
CA LEU A 582 14.98 -20.93 0.86
C LEU A 582 15.49 -20.89 2.30
N SER A 583 16.41 -19.97 2.60
CA SER A 583 17.03 -19.83 3.92
C SER A 583 16.11 -19.14 4.94
N GLU A 584 16.41 -19.28 6.22
CA GLU A 584 15.75 -18.52 7.29
C GLU A 584 15.93 -17.02 7.13
N LYS A 585 17.12 -16.56 6.69
CA LYS A 585 17.39 -15.16 6.37
C LYS A 585 16.45 -14.60 5.30
N PHE A 586 15.99 -15.42 4.36
CA PHE A 586 14.97 -15.03 3.38
C PHE A 586 13.66 -14.61 4.08
N VAL A 587 13.25 -15.34 5.12
CA VAL A 587 12.07 -15.02 5.92
C VAL A 587 12.30 -13.79 6.81
N GLU A 588 13.43 -13.75 7.50
CA GLU A 588 13.83 -12.70 8.44
C GLU A 588 13.86 -11.32 7.79
N HIS A 589 14.49 -11.18 6.61
CA HIS A 589 14.54 -9.94 5.85
C HIS A 589 13.26 -9.66 5.06
N GLY A 590 12.20 -10.49 5.23
CA GLY A 590 10.88 -10.27 4.68
C GLY A 590 10.77 -10.40 3.16
N PHE A 591 11.67 -11.14 2.49
CA PHE A 591 11.60 -11.37 1.04
C PHE A 591 10.34 -12.14 0.62
N TRP A 592 9.75 -12.94 1.51
CA TRP A 592 8.47 -13.61 1.30
C TRP A 592 7.30 -12.67 0.98
N ARG A 593 7.44 -11.38 1.29
CA ARG A 593 6.41 -10.36 1.04
C ARG A 593 6.23 -10.02 -0.45
N TRP A 594 7.01 -10.61 -1.32
CA TRP A 594 6.87 -10.50 -2.78
C TRP A 594 6.86 -11.89 -3.41
N LYS A 595 6.01 -12.08 -4.41
CA LYS A 595 6.05 -13.26 -5.27
C LYS A 595 7.16 -13.12 -6.32
N GLU A 596 7.33 -11.89 -6.84
CA GLU A 596 8.43 -11.48 -7.69
C GLU A 596 9.13 -10.29 -7.05
N LEU A 597 10.40 -10.45 -6.72
CA LEU A 597 11.18 -9.41 -6.06
C LEU A 597 11.40 -8.19 -6.98
N PRO A 598 11.12 -6.97 -6.53
CA PRO A 598 11.46 -5.79 -7.28
C PRO A 598 12.99 -5.59 -7.33
N PRO A 599 13.54 -4.84 -8.33
CA PRO A 599 14.98 -4.70 -8.54
C PRO A 599 15.77 -4.28 -7.30
N LYS A 600 15.22 -3.40 -6.46
CA LYS A 600 15.87 -2.98 -5.20
C LYS A 600 16.01 -4.14 -4.20
N MET A 601 15.00 -5.01 -4.13
CA MET A 601 15.04 -6.17 -3.22
C MET A 601 15.96 -7.28 -3.76
N LEU A 602 16.06 -7.42 -5.08
CA LEU A 602 17.05 -8.32 -5.69
C LEU A 602 18.46 -7.86 -5.34
N LYS A 603 18.76 -6.57 -5.51
CA LYS A 603 20.06 -5.99 -5.14
C LYS A 603 20.38 -6.20 -3.66
N LEU A 604 19.40 -5.97 -2.77
CA LEU A 604 19.56 -6.22 -1.33
C LEU A 604 19.84 -7.71 -1.05
N SER A 605 19.19 -8.65 -1.76
CA SER A 605 19.45 -10.07 -1.57
C SER A 605 20.88 -10.47 -2.00
N GLU A 606 21.39 -9.84 -3.07
CA GLU A 606 22.77 -10.01 -3.53
C GLU A 606 23.77 -9.47 -2.50
N GLU A 607 23.53 -8.24 -1.98
CA GLU A 607 24.36 -7.61 -0.94
C GLU A 607 24.41 -8.44 0.36
N LEU A 608 23.32 -9.13 0.70
CA LEU A 608 23.23 -9.97 1.90
C LEU A 608 23.64 -11.44 1.65
N GLY A 609 23.97 -11.82 0.42
CA GLY A 609 24.29 -13.21 0.06
C GLY A 609 23.12 -14.17 0.25
N ILE A 610 21.85 -13.69 0.12
CA ILE A 610 20.64 -14.47 0.32
C ILE A 610 20.12 -14.97 -1.02
N SER A 611 20.08 -16.31 -1.19
CA SER A 611 19.46 -16.92 -2.38
C SER A 611 17.93 -16.69 -2.36
N VAL A 612 17.42 -16.20 -3.47
CA VAL A 612 15.99 -15.96 -3.70
C VAL A 612 15.38 -16.91 -4.73
N LEU A 613 16.19 -17.84 -5.24
CA LEU A 613 15.74 -18.87 -6.17
C LEU A 613 15.11 -20.03 -5.41
N ALA A 614 13.78 -20.07 -5.41
CA ALA A 614 13.03 -21.17 -4.82
C ALA A 614 13.20 -22.45 -5.66
N ARG A 615 13.44 -23.58 -5.00
CA ARG A 615 13.27 -24.89 -5.63
C ARG A 615 11.79 -25.11 -5.92
N GLU A 616 11.50 -25.59 -7.10
CA GLU A 616 10.13 -25.91 -7.46
C GLU A 616 9.66 -27.13 -6.68
N LYS A 617 8.55 -26.97 -5.96
CA LYS A 617 7.83 -28.11 -5.38
C LYS A 617 7.02 -28.76 -6.49
N THR A 618 7.06 -30.08 -6.60
CA THR A 618 6.09 -30.84 -7.40
C THR A 618 4.70 -30.55 -6.83
N GLU A 619 3.90 -29.84 -7.59
CA GLU A 619 2.53 -29.47 -7.19
C GLU A 619 1.55 -30.56 -7.68
N ASP A 620 0.43 -30.75 -6.95
CA ASP A 620 -0.64 -31.67 -7.34
C ASP A 620 -1.31 -31.27 -8.67
N PHE A 621 -1.11 -30.03 -9.10
CA PHE A 621 -1.61 -29.47 -10.36
C PHE A 621 -0.47 -28.81 -11.13
N GLU A 622 -0.33 -29.18 -12.38
CA GLU A 622 0.71 -28.67 -13.29
C GLU A 622 0.18 -28.59 -14.72
N ILE A 623 0.59 -27.57 -15.45
CA ILE A 623 0.40 -27.45 -16.91
C ILE A 623 1.77 -27.31 -17.54
N GLU A 624 2.18 -28.32 -18.32
CA GLU A 624 3.45 -28.36 -19.02
C GLU A 624 3.23 -28.34 -20.53
N VAL A 625 3.79 -27.37 -21.23
CA VAL A 625 3.70 -27.30 -22.70
C VAL A 625 4.64 -28.36 -23.29
N VAL A 626 4.06 -29.41 -23.87
CA VAL A 626 4.80 -30.53 -24.44
C VAL A 626 5.34 -30.15 -25.83
N SER A 627 4.48 -29.65 -26.70
CA SER A 627 4.89 -29.13 -27.99
C SER A 627 4.52 -27.66 -28.10
N GLY A 628 5.47 -26.85 -28.57
CA GLY A 628 5.21 -25.46 -28.90
C GLY A 628 4.20 -25.33 -30.04
N ILE A 629 4.07 -24.10 -30.56
CA ILE A 629 3.15 -23.83 -31.69
C ILE A 629 3.64 -24.63 -32.88
N SER A 630 2.77 -25.54 -33.37
CA SER A 630 3.03 -26.37 -34.54
C SER A 630 1.88 -26.24 -35.57
N PRO A 631 2.21 -26.37 -36.87
CA PRO A 631 1.16 -26.47 -37.92
C PRO A 631 0.29 -27.69 -37.67
N CYS A 632 -1.04 -27.52 -37.79
CA CYS A 632 -2.00 -28.61 -37.69
C CYS A 632 -2.21 -29.29 -39.05
N ARG A 633 -2.29 -30.63 -39.08
CA ARG A 633 -2.55 -31.40 -40.34
C ARG A 633 -3.87 -31.00 -41.01
N ALA A 634 -4.83 -30.49 -40.25
CA ALA A 634 -6.14 -30.03 -40.77
C ALA A 634 -6.13 -28.54 -41.20
N GLY A 635 -4.94 -27.92 -41.27
CA GLY A 635 -4.79 -26.47 -41.46
C GLY A 635 -4.82 -25.69 -40.14
N GLY A 636 -4.10 -24.55 -40.08
CA GLY A 636 -3.98 -23.73 -38.87
C GLY A 636 -2.82 -24.17 -37.93
N TYR A 637 -2.95 -23.81 -36.68
CA TYR A 637 -1.90 -24.00 -35.65
C TYR A 637 -2.48 -24.64 -34.40
N SER A 638 -1.65 -25.41 -33.68
CA SER A 638 -2.01 -26.04 -32.42
C SER A 638 -0.91 -25.91 -31.38
N ILE A 639 -1.30 -25.92 -30.10
CA ILE A 639 -0.43 -26.01 -28.95
C ILE A 639 -0.90 -27.18 -28.10
N GLU A 640 0.06 -28.01 -27.66
CA GLU A 640 -0.20 -29.18 -26.85
C GLU A 640 0.48 -29.06 -25.47
N ALA A 641 -0.26 -29.41 -24.41
CA ALA A 641 0.23 -29.40 -23.05
C ALA A 641 -0.26 -30.61 -22.27
N ALA A 642 0.53 -31.07 -21.31
CA ALA A 642 0.13 -32.04 -20.31
C ALA A 642 -0.44 -31.28 -19.07
N VAL A 643 -1.65 -31.63 -18.66
CA VAL A 643 -2.31 -31.14 -17.46
C VAL A 643 -2.39 -32.24 -16.44
N LYS A 644 -1.77 -32.05 -15.28
CA LYS A 644 -1.83 -32.98 -14.15
C LYS A 644 -2.84 -32.48 -13.12
N GLY A 645 -3.50 -33.39 -12.39
CA GLY A 645 -4.36 -33.05 -11.24
C GLY A 645 -5.76 -32.60 -11.59
N ILE A 646 -6.22 -32.78 -12.84
CA ILE A 646 -7.64 -32.57 -13.26
C ILE A 646 -8.05 -33.71 -14.18
N ARG A 647 -9.24 -34.24 -13.97
CA ARG A 647 -9.89 -35.21 -14.85
C ARG A 647 -10.83 -34.51 -15.82
N GLU A 648 -11.02 -35.11 -17.02
CA GLU A 648 -11.89 -34.58 -18.07
C GLU A 648 -13.34 -34.43 -17.61
N LYS A 649 -13.84 -35.35 -16.77
CA LYS A 649 -15.19 -35.30 -16.19
C LYS A 649 -15.39 -34.08 -15.28
N GLU A 650 -14.37 -33.74 -14.47
CA GLU A 650 -14.38 -32.52 -13.63
C GLU A 650 -14.39 -31.25 -14.47
N ALA A 651 -13.66 -31.26 -15.58
CA ALA A 651 -13.60 -30.13 -16.50
C ALA A 651 -14.91 -29.95 -17.29
N ALA A 652 -15.61 -31.02 -17.60
CA ALA A 652 -16.83 -30.98 -18.40
C ALA A 652 -17.92 -30.07 -17.82
N GLY A 653 -18.14 -30.12 -16.51
CA GLY A 653 -19.13 -29.28 -15.81
C GLY A 653 -18.78 -27.80 -15.70
N PHE A 654 -17.55 -27.41 -16.10
CA PHE A 654 -17.04 -26.05 -15.88
C PHE A 654 -16.62 -25.33 -17.15
N ILE A 655 -16.10 -26.05 -18.14
CA ILE A 655 -15.41 -25.48 -19.31
C ILE A 655 -16.35 -24.79 -20.31
N ASN A 656 -17.67 -24.91 -20.13
CA ASN A 656 -18.72 -24.22 -20.93
C ASN A 656 -18.48 -22.69 -21.01
N VAL A 657 -17.72 -22.13 -20.07
CA VAL A 657 -17.33 -20.72 -20.08
C VAL A 657 -16.50 -20.34 -21.31
N LEU A 658 -15.78 -21.28 -21.92
CA LEU A 658 -14.98 -21.07 -23.14
C LEU A 658 -15.76 -21.20 -24.42
N GLY A 659 -16.74 -22.11 -24.49
CA GLY A 659 -17.44 -22.42 -25.71
C GLY A 659 -18.46 -23.54 -25.56
N ASN A 660 -19.02 -24.00 -26.70
CA ASN A 660 -19.92 -25.14 -26.73
C ASN A 660 -19.13 -26.42 -26.45
N THR A 661 -19.52 -27.11 -25.38
CA THR A 661 -18.80 -28.27 -24.88
C THR A 661 -19.53 -29.56 -25.23
N VAL A 662 -18.78 -30.56 -25.68
CA VAL A 662 -19.23 -31.93 -25.90
C VAL A 662 -18.31 -32.85 -25.11
N TYR A 663 -18.84 -33.58 -24.17
CA TYR A 663 -18.14 -34.61 -23.43
C TYR A 663 -18.49 -35.99 -23.98
N ALA A 664 -17.51 -36.66 -24.55
CA ALA A 664 -17.61 -38.03 -25.06
C ALA A 664 -16.97 -38.96 -24.01
N GLU A 665 -17.80 -39.51 -23.11
CA GLU A 665 -17.34 -40.33 -21.98
C GLU A 665 -16.63 -41.59 -22.47
N ASP A 666 -17.19 -42.24 -23.50
CA ASP A 666 -16.62 -43.47 -24.11
C ASP A 666 -15.23 -43.28 -24.68
N LEU A 667 -14.92 -42.05 -25.13
CA LEU A 667 -13.62 -41.68 -25.69
C LEU A 667 -12.70 -41.04 -24.68
N GLY A 668 -13.15 -40.79 -23.45
CA GLY A 668 -12.43 -40.05 -22.44
C GLY A 668 -12.00 -38.66 -22.97
N MET A 669 -12.84 -37.98 -23.73
CA MET A 669 -12.50 -36.75 -24.42
C MET A 669 -13.53 -35.66 -24.21
N LEU A 670 -13.03 -34.48 -23.91
CA LEU A 670 -13.79 -33.24 -23.81
C LEU A 670 -13.42 -32.34 -24.98
N LEU A 671 -14.41 -31.97 -25.80
CA LEU A 671 -14.26 -31.06 -26.92
C LEU A 671 -15.00 -29.77 -26.66
N VAL A 672 -14.30 -28.64 -26.76
CA VAL A 672 -14.88 -27.30 -26.66
C VAL A 672 -14.72 -26.57 -27.98
N LYS A 673 -15.85 -26.21 -28.59
CA LYS A 673 -15.89 -25.38 -29.80
C LYS A 673 -16.06 -23.92 -29.41
N THR A 674 -15.11 -23.08 -29.76
CA THR A 674 -15.11 -21.64 -29.46
C THR A 674 -15.27 -20.83 -30.74
N GLY A 675 -15.51 -19.52 -30.64
CA GLY A 675 -15.56 -18.63 -31.81
C GLY A 675 -14.20 -18.46 -32.52
N THR A 676 -13.09 -18.88 -31.90
CA THR A 676 -11.73 -18.70 -32.42
C THR A 676 -10.99 -20.00 -32.69
N GLY A 677 -11.57 -21.16 -32.33
CA GLY A 677 -10.92 -22.46 -32.54
C GLY A 677 -11.51 -23.55 -31.66
N THR A 678 -10.75 -24.59 -31.42
CA THR A 678 -11.15 -25.75 -30.59
C THR A 678 -10.19 -26.05 -29.51
N VAL A 679 -10.71 -26.48 -28.34
CA VAL A 679 -9.92 -27.05 -27.24
C VAL A 679 -10.35 -28.49 -27.03
N LYS A 680 -9.38 -29.41 -26.99
CA LYS A 680 -9.61 -30.82 -26.69
C LYS A 680 -8.83 -31.16 -25.40
N PHE A 681 -9.48 -31.87 -24.51
CA PHE A 681 -8.85 -32.37 -23.29
C PHE A 681 -9.17 -33.86 -23.14
N PHE A 682 -8.17 -34.65 -22.86
CA PHE A 682 -8.24 -36.10 -22.84
C PHE A 682 -8.03 -36.67 -21.42
N SER A 683 -8.54 -37.88 -21.20
CA SER A 683 -8.42 -38.58 -19.92
C SER A 683 -6.97 -38.83 -19.47
N ASN A 684 -6.02 -38.88 -20.40
CA ASN A 684 -4.58 -38.96 -20.11
C ASN A 684 -3.94 -37.61 -19.70
N GLY A 685 -4.75 -36.55 -19.58
CA GLY A 685 -4.29 -35.19 -19.22
C GLY A 685 -3.78 -34.36 -20.40
N ASN A 686 -3.87 -34.86 -21.64
CA ASN A 686 -3.42 -34.10 -22.79
C ASN A 686 -4.41 -33.00 -23.15
N LEU A 687 -3.95 -31.74 -23.23
CA LEU A 687 -4.70 -30.54 -23.61
C LEU A 687 -4.19 -30.03 -24.95
N LEU A 688 -5.06 -29.95 -25.93
CA LEU A 688 -4.78 -29.47 -27.29
C LEU A 688 -5.66 -28.25 -27.60
N ALA A 689 -5.04 -27.11 -27.90
CA ALA A 689 -5.74 -25.92 -28.39
C ALA A 689 -5.36 -25.66 -29.84
N SER A 690 -6.36 -25.55 -30.72
CA SER A 690 -6.16 -25.38 -32.17
C SER A 690 -6.94 -24.21 -32.72
N SER A 691 -6.33 -23.42 -33.61
CA SER A 691 -6.94 -22.25 -34.26
C SER A 691 -6.32 -21.99 -35.63
N GLU A 692 -6.96 -21.12 -36.43
CA GLU A 692 -6.54 -20.76 -37.78
C GLU A 692 -5.18 -20.07 -37.84
N THR A 693 -4.90 -19.20 -36.86
CA THR A 693 -3.63 -18.45 -36.81
C THR A 693 -2.86 -18.76 -35.51
N LYS A 694 -1.55 -18.52 -35.56
CA LYS A 694 -0.63 -18.70 -34.45
C LYS A 694 -1.06 -17.93 -33.20
N GLU A 695 -1.40 -16.66 -33.37
CA GLU A 695 -1.79 -15.74 -32.30
C GLU A 695 -3.11 -16.18 -31.63
N LYS A 696 -4.10 -16.61 -32.48
CA LYS A 696 -5.36 -17.13 -31.98
C LYS A 696 -5.18 -18.45 -31.22
N ALA A 697 -4.31 -19.35 -31.67
CA ALA A 697 -4.00 -20.60 -30.99
C ALA A 697 -3.35 -20.34 -29.61
N VAL A 698 -2.38 -19.40 -29.54
CA VAL A 698 -1.76 -18.99 -28.29
C VAL A 698 -2.77 -18.39 -27.32
N SER A 699 -3.62 -17.48 -27.82
CA SER A 699 -4.66 -16.84 -27.00
C SER A 699 -5.65 -17.87 -26.45
N LEU A 700 -6.12 -18.78 -27.30
CA LEU A 700 -7.04 -19.84 -26.92
C LEU A 700 -6.44 -20.79 -25.90
N PHE A 701 -5.17 -21.17 -26.08
CA PHE A 701 -4.45 -21.99 -25.12
C PHE A 701 -4.33 -21.29 -23.76
N LYS A 702 -3.96 -20.00 -23.75
CA LYS A 702 -3.87 -19.21 -22.50
C LYS A 702 -5.23 -19.14 -21.78
N GLU A 703 -6.31 -18.95 -22.51
CA GLU A 703 -7.65 -18.93 -21.90
C GLU A 703 -8.05 -20.31 -21.35
N ALA A 704 -7.76 -21.39 -22.07
CA ALA A 704 -7.96 -22.75 -21.56
C ALA A 704 -7.14 -22.99 -20.29
N ALA A 705 -5.83 -22.70 -20.30
CA ALA A 705 -4.94 -22.87 -19.15
C ALA A 705 -5.44 -22.08 -17.92
N LYS A 706 -5.93 -20.85 -18.10
CA LYS A 706 -6.56 -20.05 -17.01
C LYS A 706 -7.77 -20.77 -16.41
N GLN A 707 -8.61 -21.39 -17.24
CA GLN A 707 -9.80 -22.08 -16.74
C GLN A 707 -9.44 -23.38 -16.01
N PHE A 708 -8.49 -24.16 -16.52
CA PHE A 708 -7.97 -25.34 -15.80
C PHE A 708 -7.33 -24.96 -14.46
N THR A 709 -6.53 -23.89 -14.42
CA THR A 709 -5.98 -23.37 -13.17
C THR A 709 -7.09 -22.91 -12.21
N ARG A 710 -8.14 -22.27 -12.74
CA ARG A 710 -9.30 -21.85 -11.93
C ARG A 710 -10.00 -23.03 -11.31
N LEU A 711 -10.21 -24.11 -12.06
CA LEU A 711 -10.84 -25.33 -11.57
C LEU A 711 -10.02 -25.95 -10.42
N SER A 712 -8.73 -26.16 -10.62
CA SER A 712 -7.82 -26.74 -9.62
C SER A 712 -7.64 -25.89 -8.37
N ARG A 713 -7.48 -24.57 -8.52
CA ARG A 713 -7.15 -23.63 -7.43
C ARG A 713 -8.37 -22.88 -6.88
N CYS A 714 -9.58 -23.30 -7.21
CA CYS A 714 -10.80 -22.63 -6.76
C CYS A 714 -10.86 -22.56 -5.23
N THR A 715 -11.17 -21.37 -4.72
CA THR A 715 -11.30 -21.10 -3.27
C THR A 715 -12.72 -21.27 -2.75
N GLY A 716 -13.71 -21.47 -3.65
CA GLY A 716 -15.12 -21.47 -3.30
C GLY A 716 -15.65 -20.08 -2.85
N CYS A 717 -14.98 -18.98 -3.19
CA CYS A 717 -15.33 -17.63 -2.70
C CYS A 717 -16.63 -17.05 -3.27
N GLY A 718 -17.26 -17.69 -4.27
CA GLY A 718 -18.55 -17.29 -4.84
C GLY A 718 -18.60 -16.00 -5.65
N ILE A 719 -17.49 -15.25 -5.79
CA ILE A 719 -17.47 -13.96 -6.52
C ILE A 719 -17.95 -14.14 -7.97
N CYS A 720 -17.52 -15.22 -8.64
CA CYS A 720 -17.92 -15.53 -10.02
C CYS A 720 -19.41 -15.83 -10.16
N VAL A 721 -20.02 -16.44 -9.16
CA VAL A 721 -21.47 -16.71 -9.11
C VAL A 721 -22.23 -15.39 -9.05
N LYS A 722 -21.83 -14.50 -8.16
CA LYS A 722 -22.43 -13.16 -7.98
C LYS A 722 -22.22 -12.25 -9.19
N ALA A 723 -21.11 -12.43 -9.92
CA ALA A 723 -20.80 -11.65 -11.13
C ALA A 723 -21.55 -12.16 -12.37
N CYS A 724 -22.20 -13.33 -12.31
CA CYS A 724 -22.89 -13.92 -13.46
C CYS A 724 -24.26 -13.26 -13.68
N PRO A 725 -24.50 -12.54 -14.78
CA PRO A 725 -25.76 -11.82 -14.99
C PRO A 725 -26.94 -12.72 -15.28
N VAL A 726 -26.67 -13.95 -15.74
CA VAL A 726 -27.71 -14.95 -16.12
C VAL A 726 -27.79 -16.13 -15.15
N GLY A 727 -27.04 -16.08 -14.03
CA GLY A 727 -27.05 -17.15 -13.03
C GLY A 727 -26.46 -18.50 -13.50
N ALA A 728 -25.76 -18.53 -14.64
CA ALA A 728 -25.20 -19.77 -15.19
C ALA A 728 -23.99 -20.30 -14.40
N ALA A 729 -23.34 -19.48 -13.58
CA ALA A 729 -22.22 -19.89 -12.74
C ALA A 729 -22.74 -20.28 -11.36
N SER A 730 -22.33 -21.44 -10.84
CA SER A 730 -22.65 -21.96 -9.50
C SER A 730 -21.42 -22.56 -8.82
N LEU A 731 -21.58 -22.93 -7.57
CA LEU A 731 -20.60 -23.72 -6.79
C LEU A 731 -21.29 -24.97 -6.29
N GLU A 732 -20.74 -26.12 -6.60
CA GLU A 732 -21.12 -27.41 -6.02
C GLU A 732 -20.06 -27.78 -4.96
N GLY A 733 -20.39 -27.58 -3.69
CA GLY A 733 -19.39 -27.55 -2.65
C GLY A 733 -18.44 -26.35 -2.85
N LYS A 734 -17.15 -26.62 -3.07
CA LYS A 734 -16.13 -25.58 -3.40
C LYS A 734 -15.68 -25.67 -4.87
N ILE A 735 -16.37 -26.47 -5.69
CA ILE A 735 -16.03 -26.68 -7.12
C ILE A 735 -16.88 -25.73 -7.97
N PRO A 736 -16.28 -24.95 -8.89
CA PRO A 736 -17.06 -24.09 -9.76
C PRO A 736 -17.74 -24.90 -10.86
N HIS A 737 -18.98 -24.57 -11.14
CA HIS A 737 -19.79 -25.15 -12.20
C HIS A 737 -20.33 -24.05 -13.12
N VAL A 738 -20.45 -24.31 -14.42
CA VAL A 738 -21.01 -23.39 -15.41
C VAL A 738 -21.97 -24.15 -16.32
N SER A 739 -23.27 -23.84 -16.20
CA SER A 739 -24.32 -24.48 -16.98
C SER A 739 -24.29 -24.05 -18.46
N GLU A 740 -25.06 -24.74 -19.31
CA GLU A 740 -25.24 -24.42 -20.74
C GLU A 740 -25.91 -23.06 -20.96
N ALA A 741 -26.63 -22.53 -19.98
CA ALA A 741 -27.21 -21.19 -20.03
C ALA A 741 -26.14 -20.04 -20.06
N CYS A 742 -24.87 -20.38 -20.08
CA CYS A 742 -23.78 -19.42 -20.10
C CYS A 742 -23.74 -18.64 -21.43
N ILE A 743 -23.91 -17.32 -21.35
CA ILE A 743 -23.82 -16.40 -22.50
C ILE A 743 -22.37 -15.98 -22.86
N ARG A 744 -21.38 -16.52 -22.16
CA ARG A 744 -19.93 -16.29 -22.38
C ARG A 744 -19.50 -14.82 -22.32
N CYS A 745 -20.15 -14.02 -21.48
CA CYS A 745 -19.88 -12.59 -21.31
C CYS A 745 -18.52 -12.28 -20.62
N GLY A 746 -17.82 -13.28 -20.09
CA GLY A 746 -16.49 -13.11 -19.43
C GLY A 746 -16.53 -12.56 -18.00
N LYS A 747 -17.64 -12.02 -17.49
CA LYS A 747 -17.71 -11.35 -16.17
C LYS A 747 -17.24 -12.23 -15.01
N CYS A 748 -17.60 -13.51 -15.02
CA CYS A 748 -17.15 -14.47 -13.99
C CYS A 748 -15.64 -14.77 -14.07
N THR A 749 -15.05 -14.65 -15.26
CA THR A 749 -13.61 -14.82 -15.51
C THR A 749 -12.83 -13.60 -15.02
N GLU A 750 -13.26 -12.40 -15.37
CA GLU A 750 -12.63 -11.14 -14.95
C GLU A 750 -12.66 -10.92 -13.43
N SER A 751 -13.74 -11.35 -12.78
CA SER A 751 -13.90 -11.26 -11.33
C SER A 751 -13.16 -12.35 -10.53
N CYS A 752 -12.63 -13.38 -11.20
CA CYS A 752 -12.00 -14.52 -10.55
C CYS A 752 -10.61 -14.17 -9.99
N VAL A 753 -10.38 -14.47 -8.71
CA VAL A 753 -9.10 -14.23 -8.05
C VAL A 753 -7.99 -15.13 -8.61
N VAL A 754 -8.30 -16.37 -8.95
CA VAL A 754 -7.33 -17.32 -9.52
C VAL A 754 -6.85 -16.84 -10.88
N ILE A 755 -7.78 -16.44 -11.76
CA ILE A 755 -7.46 -15.94 -13.10
C ILE A 755 -6.66 -14.64 -13.02
N ARG A 756 -7.03 -13.74 -12.12
CA ARG A 756 -6.29 -12.48 -11.90
C ARG A 756 -4.81 -12.70 -11.56
N TYR A 757 -4.52 -13.78 -10.87
CA TYR A 757 -3.15 -14.11 -10.45
C TYR A 757 -2.59 -15.34 -11.18
N PHE A 758 -3.12 -15.65 -12.35
CA PHE A 758 -2.71 -16.81 -13.15
C PHE A 758 -1.20 -16.88 -13.33
N ASP A 759 -0.56 -15.78 -13.78
CA ASP A 759 0.89 -15.72 -13.99
C ASP A 759 1.74 -15.91 -12.71
N LYS A 760 1.11 -15.72 -11.53
CA LYS A 760 1.75 -15.93 -10.21
C LYS A 760 1.52 -17.36 -9.66
N LEU A 761 0.50 -18.04 -10.17
CA LEU A 761 0.10 -19.38 -9.73
C LEU A 761 0.67 -20.47 -10.64
N VAL A 762 0.85 -20.16 -11.91
CA VAL A 762 1.46 -21.07 -12.89
C VAL A 762 2.76 -20.41 -13.34
N PRO A 763 3.90 -20.78 -12.76
CA PRO A 763 5.21 -20.28 -13.20
C PRO A 763 5.44 -20.63 -14.66
N ASP A 764 5.89 -19.66 -15.43
CA ASP A 764 6.24 -19.83 -16.84
C ASP A 764 7.59 -20.57 -16.93
N ARG A 765 7.57 -21.88 -16.69
CA ARG A 765 8.76 -22.75 -16.88
C ARG A 765 9.21 -22.79 -18.33
N ASN A 766 8.31 -22.50 -19.25
CA ASN A 766 8.58 -22.42 -20.66
C ASN A 766 8.44 -20.95 -21.11
N GLN A 767 9.55 -20.28 -21.39
CA GLN A 767 9.56 -18.98 -22.10
C GLN A 767 8.72 -18.98 -23.39
N LYS A 768 8.21 -20.15 -23.79
CA LYS A 768 7.33 -20.40 -24.93
C LYS A 768 5.90 -19.83 -24.76
N LEU A 769 5.47 -19.49 -23.53
CA LEU A 769 4.18 -18.81 -23.27
C LEU A 769 4.30 -17.28 -23.32
N LYS A 770 5.50 -16.72 -23.38
CA LYS A 770 5.77 -15.32 -23.64
C LYS A 770 5.86 -15.07 -25.15
N VAL A 771 4.74 -15.11 -25.83
CA VAL A 771 4.62 -14.65 -27.23
C VAL A 771 3.74 -13.43 -27.27
#